data_894b6ccef717e5c5130a87056135b9a4
#
_entry.id   894b6ccef717e5c5130a87056135b9a4
#
_cell.length_a   1.000
_cell.length_b   1.000
_cell.length_c   1.000
_cell.angle_alpha   90.00
_cell.angle_beta   90.00
_cell.angle_gamma   90.00
#
_symmetry.space_group_name_H-M   'P 1'
#
loop_
_entity.id
_entity.type
_entity.pdbx_description
1 polymer ?
#
loop_
_entity_poly.entity_id
_entity_poly.type
_entity_poly.pdbx_seq_one_letter_code
_entity_poly.pdbx_strand_id
1 'polypeptide(L)'
;MLRPLFLYACTFSLICAQEILQLDKIEVEDHYSVIEERKENSIAKRIIQGEELTQYGDMNALEVLKRTPGVTIPEGKGKKGAPGKGYTKVLVDGEEISATSKRRGSPLEQISPDMIERIEVMTNGSAEYTAEAMGGIVNIVLKKPASEGKTIAKVTGGIYNEQPMASVFAQQEGKNGDLSYMFNATYADNTHKDDSSTHIDEPPSVTEKITDEEGRFRALSLNSKLIYTPNAKTKYSFDASLGVNDNKSSSDERIYTNGTLSNVIHNRDESEGVMLWTKLAGQHHISGTELAEWKLKFHQNDSDGETRSGSQLQYDDSLFRVQGAEGSYSRAQGEHFIKTGAELKRLSQQEDIRVLNNGIETSNEHQRLRQDKSSLYAQDEISIGENTVLTPGIRYENVSRDFGASSRLDYFAPSMHLLYRLSLNDNLRASIAKTVKLPRLDELSENVDSSLELNDLNHPDVSGNINLKEEKALSYEVRYEHFFEDKGIISIGGFYRVIDDKIEKLTTLEGGRYIERPYNAGEAKLWSIEMELKKSLDSYVSGLGIFGNATFQNSSLTLNDSKRPIKGTNDYLYNVGVDHTLSAYRLTYGTAYRYVGGYDDPMDENGIAESQKGYGTLDLYASKRLDSTFKAGVNLKNLTGTTIETTTKRYTSGSLVETQIDRENSEPHILFTLEGRW
;
A
#
# COMPACT_ATOMS: atom_id res chain seq x y z
N MET A 1 -18.01 -47.64 -42.76
CA MET A 1 -16.68 -47.71 -42.17
C MET A 1 -16.05 -46.29 -42.04
N LEU A 2 -16.72 -45.32 -41.41
CA LEU A 2 -16.23 -43.92 -41.33
C LEU A 2 -16.39 -43.31 -39.93
N ARG A 3 -16.78 -44.11 -38.95
CA ARG A 3 -16.95 -43.60 -37.56
C ARG A 3 -15.72 -43.66 -36.61
N PRO A 4 -14.69 -44.49 -36.77
CA PRO A 4 -13.57 -44.44 -35.84
C PRO A 4 -12.51 -43.36 -36.12
N LEU A 5 -12.47 -42.81 -37.37
CA LEU A 5 -11.46 -41.76 -37.69
C LEU A 5 -11.80 -40.38 -37.11
N PHE A 6 -13.09 -40.07 -36.95
CA PHE A 6 -13.54 -38.79 -36.40
C PHE A 6 -13.34 -38.70 -34.87
N LEU A 7 -13.39 -39.82 -34.15
CA LEU A 7 -13.13 -39.85 -32.71
C LEU A 7 -11.64 -39.67 -32.37
N TYR A 8 -10.75 -40.19 -33.22
CA TYR A 8 -9.31 -40.04 -33.04
C TYR A 8 -8.83 -38.63 -33.41
N ALA A 9 -9.43 -37.98 -34.37
CA ALA A 9 -9.12 -36.60 -34.74
C ALA A 9 -9.56 -35.59 -33.62
N CYS A 10 -10.73 -35.84 -32.99
CA CYS A 10 -11.18 -34.99 -31.88
C CYS A 10 -10.37 -35.19 -30.59
N THR A 11 -9.91 -36.41 -30.27
CA THR A 11 -9.06 -36.65 -29.13
C THR A 11 -7.65 -36.07 -29.29
N PHE A 12 -7.11 -36.10 -30.54
CA PHE A 12 -5.81 -35.50 -30.80
C PHE A 12 -5.84 -33.95 -30.78
N SER A 13 -6.94 -33.35 -31.24
CA SER A 13 -7.12 -31.90 -31.14
C SER A 13 -7.38 -31.41 -29.71
N LEU A 14 -8.00 -32.20 -28.83
CA LEU A 14 -8.18 -31.87 -27.43
C LEU A 14 -6.84 -31.93 -26.63
N ILE A 15 -6.00 -32.95 -26.91
CA ILE A 15 -4.68 -33.08 -26.32
C ILE A 15 -3.75 -31.93 -26.75
N CYS A 16 -3.77 -31.54 -28.04
CA CYS A 16 -3.03 -30.39 -28.53
C CYS A 16 -3.56 -29.05 -27.96
N ALA A 17 -4.88 -28.91 -27.74
CA ALA A 17 -5.44 -27.70 -27.17
C ALA A 17 -5.11 -27.55 -25.67
N GLN A 18 -5.00 -28.67 -24.95
CA GLN A 18 -4.61 -28.67 -23.53
C GLN A 18 -3.11 -28.37 -23.32
N GLU A 19 -2.24 -28.88 -24.20
CA GLU A 19 -0.81 -28.50 -24.19
C GLU A 19 -0.59 -27.04 -24.58
N ILE A 20 -1.38 -26.49 -25.50
CA ILE A 20 -1.30 -25.08 -25.90
C ILE A 20 -1.73 -24.17 -24.76
N LEU A 21 -2.77 -24.49 -23.99
CA LEU A 21 -3.23 -23.71 -22.83
C LEU A 21 -2.18 -23.65 -21.69
N GLN A 22 -1.37 -24.67 -21.52
CA GLN A 22 -0.29 -24.69 -20.51
C GLN A 22 1.01 -24.02 -21.01
N LEU A 23 1.31 -24.09 -22.30
CA LEU A 23 2.38 -23.34 -22.94
C LEU A 23 2.12 -21.84 -22.88
N ASP A 24 0.89 -21.43 -23.09
CA ASP A 24 0.44 -20.04 -23.01
C ASP A 24 0.70 -19.41 -21.62
N LYS A 25 0.61 -20.17 -20.53
CA LYS A 25 0.87 -19.65 -19.17
C LYS A 25 2.33 -19.23 -18.92
N ILE A 26 3.29 -19.83 -19.62
CA ILE A 26 4.71 -19.49 -19.54
C ILE A 26 5.09 -18.37 -20.52
N GLU A 27 4.39 -18.27 -21.68
CA GLU A 27 4.70 -17.29 -22.74
C GLU A 27 3.87 -15.99 -22.66
N VAL A 28 2.75 -15.97 -21.94
CA VAL A 28 1.65 -15.02 -22.19
C VAL A 28 1.43 -13.97 -21.10
N GLU A 29 2.40 -13.65 -20.25
CA GLU A 29 2.24 -12.45 -19.39
C GLU A 29 2.03 -11.14 -20.17
N ASP A 30 2.28 -11.12 -21.50
CA ASP A 30 2.20 -9.90 -22.31
C ASP A 30 0.93 -9.72 -23.16
N HIS A 31 -0.02 -10.71 -23.25
CA HIS A 31 -1.11 -10.65 -24.24
C HIS A 31 -2.53 -10.86 -23.69
N TYR A 32 -2.73 -11.30 -22.43
CA TYR A 32 -4.07 -11.46 -21.86
C TYR A 32 -4.70 -10.13 -21.44
N SER A 33 -5.98 -9.96 -21.68
CA SER A 33 -6.70 -8.85 -21.03
C SER A 33 -6.70 -9.08 -19.52
N VAL A 34 -6.56 -8.01 -18.75
CA VAL A 34 -6.54 -8.02 -17.27
C VAL A 34 -7.71 -8.81 -16.67
N ILE A 35 -8.86 -8.82 -17.36
CA ILE A 35 -10.05 -9.56 -16.94
C ILE A 35 -9.88 -11.06 -17.15
N GLU A 36 -9.26 -11.48 -18.25
CA GLU A 36 -8.98 -12.88 -18.51
C GLU A 36 -7.93 -13.40 -17.52
N GLU A 37 -6.87 -12.63 -17.24
CA GLU A 37 -5.92 -12.97 -16.18
C GLU A 37 -6.63 -13.16 -14.83
N ARG A 38 -7.51 -12.22 -14.44
CA ARG A 38 -8.30 -12.34 -13.21
C ARG A 38 -9.21 -13.56 -13.23
N LYS A 39 -9.83 -13.88 -14.38
CA LYS A 39 -10.76 -15.00 -14.55
C LYS A 39 -10.07 -16.35 -14.42
N GLU A 40 -8.85 -16.47 -14.91
CA GLU A 40 -8.08 -17.71 -14.98
C GLU A 40 -7.28 -18.02 -13.70
N ASN A 41 -6.86 -17.00 -12.95
CA ASN A 41 -6.00 -17.17 -11.78
C ASN A 41 -6.73 -17.82 -10.60
N SER A 42 -6.13 -18.82 -9.97
CA SER A 42 -6.69 -19.47 -8.76
C SER A 42 -6.67 -18.55 -7.54
N ILE A 43 -5.72 -17.61 -7.48
CA ILE A 43 -5.60 -16.61 -6.41
C ILE A 43 -6.64 -15.52 -6.67
N ALA A 44 -7.43 -15.18 -5.65
CA ALA A 44 -8.38 -14.08 -5.71
C ALA A 44 -7.62 -12.75 -5.80
N LYS A 45 -7.51 -12.20 -7.03
CA LYS A 45 -6.91 -10.89 -7.30
C LYS A 45 -7.97 -9.89 -7.71
N ARG A 46 -7.98 -8.71 -7.12
CA ARG A 46 -8.64 -7.53 -7.70
C ARG A 46 -7.61 -6.76 -8.50
N ILE A 47 -7.95 -6.41 -9.73
CA ILE A 47 -7.04 -5.73 -10.64
C ILE A 47 -7.68 -4.42 -11.08
N ILE A 48 -6.96 -3.31 -10.88
CA ILE A 48 -7.35 -1.95 -11.28
C ILE A 48 -6.36 -1.49 -12.33
N GLN A 49 -6.85 -1.10 -13.49
CA GLN A 49 -6.00 -0.68 -14.61
C GLN A 49 -5.46 0.74 -14.42
N GLY A 50 -4.25 0.99 -14.89
CA GLY A 50 -3.61 2.31 -14.78
C GLY A 50 -4.37 3.42 -15.48
N GLU A 51 -5.10 3.11 -16.56
CA GLU A 51 -5.95 4.08 -17.26
C GLU A 51 -7.09 4.60 -16.38
N GLU A 52 -7.65 3.75 -15.52
CA GLU A 52 -8.68 4.15 -14.54
C GLU A 52 -8.08 5.07 -13.46
N LEU A 53 -6.85 4.80 -13.05
CA LEU A 53 -6.18 5.55 -11.99
C LEU A 53 -5.85 6.98 -12.41
N THR A 54 -5.44 7.18 -13.66
CA THR A 54 -5.04 8.50 -14.16
C THR A 54 -6.21 9.47 -14.39
N GLN A 55 -7.47 9.01 -14.29
CA GLN A 55 -8.66 9.85 -14.46
C GLN A 55 -8.90 10.78 -13.26
N TYR A 56 -8.51 10.37 -12.07
CA TYR A 56 -8.86 11.06 -10.82
C TYR A 56 -7.91 12.21 -10.45
N GLY A 57 -6.85 12.44 -11.22
CA GLY A 57 -5.88 13.50 -10.95
C GLY A 57 -5.01 13.25 -9.72
N ASP A 58 -4.83 11.98 -9.33
CA ASP A 58 -3.90 11.63 -8.27
C ASP A 58 -2.47 11.99 -8.70
N MET A 59 -1.69 12.50 -7.75
CA MET A 59 -0.34 13.00 -8.02
C MET A 59 0.72 11.90 -7.85
N ASN A 60 0.42 10.88 -7.07
CA ASN A 60 1.35 9.79 -6.75
C ASN A 60 0.62 8.48 -6.41
N ALA A 61 1.39 7.39 -6.30
CA ALA A 61 0.84 6.07 -6.02
C ALA A 61 0.19 5.97 -4.62
N LEU A 62 0.61 6.76 -3.64
CA LEU A 62 0.00 6.76 -2.31
C LEU A 62 -1.45 7.26 -2.37
N GLU A 63 -1.72 8.33 -3.12
CA GLU A 63 -3.08 8.84 -3.34
C GLU A 63 -3.95 7.83 -4.09
N VAL A 64 -3.37 7.17 -5.10
CA VAL A 64 -4.03 6.09 -5.83
C VAL A 64 -4.46 4.95 -4.89
N LEU A 65 -3.58 4.54 -3.97
CA LEU A 65 -3.90 3.47 -3.01
C LEU A 65 -5.03 3.84 -2.04
N LYS A 66 -5.22 5.11 -1.71
CA LYS A 66 -6.35 5.57 -0.88
C LYS A 66 -7.72 5.27 -1.51
N ARG A 67 -7.78 5.18 -2.84
CA ARG A 67 -8.99 4.84 -3.60
C ARG A 67 -9.11 3.36 -3.93
N THR A 68 -8.02 2.61 -3.69
CA THR A 68 -7.95 1.20 -4.05
C THR A 68 -8.82 0.35 -3.13
N PRO A 69 -9.77 -0.44 -3.66
CA PRO A 69 -10.65 -1.28 -2.87
C PRO A 69 -9.88 -2.27 -1.98
N GLY A 70 -10.27 -2.37 -0.72
CA GLY A 70 -9.64 -3.29 0.24
C GLY A 70 -8.27 -2.83 0.76
N VAL A 71 -7.85 -1.61 0.41
CA VAL A 71 -6.63 -1.00 0.95
C VAL A 71 -7.03 0.10 1.93
N THR A 72 -6.61 -0.04 3.18
CA THR A 72 -6.81 0.99 4.20
C THR A 72 -5.50 1.72 4.43
N ILE A 73 -5.47 3.01 4.17
CA ILE A 73 -4.35 3.89 4.50
C ILE A 73 -4.80 4.74 5.68
N PRO A 74 -4.11 4.69 6.84
CA PRO A 74 -4.44 5.53 7.97
C PRO A 74 -4.29 7.01 7.58
N GLU A 75 -5.30 7.80 7.89
CA GLU A 75 -5.33 9.25 7.70
C GLU A 75 -5.46 9.93 9.06
N GLY A 76 -4.96 11.18 9.17
CA GLY A 76 -5.06 11.98 10.38
C GLY A 76 -3.73 12.15 11.13
N LYS A 77 -3.72 13.13 12.05
CA LYS A 77 -2.54 13.58 12.81
C LYS A 77 -1.94 12.41 13.62
N GLY A 78 -0.63 12.21 13.49
CA GLY A 78 0.06 11.11 14.15
C GLY A 78 -0.15 9.72 13.52
N LYS A 79 -1.04 9.60 12.52
CA LYS A 79 -1.35 8.33 11.85
C LYS A 79 -0.63 8.15 10.51
N LYS A 80 0.43 8.93 10.25
CA LYS A 80 1.32 8.75 9.08
C LYS A 80 1.92 7.35 9.15
N GLY A 81 1.27 6.39 8.52
CA GLY A 81 1.62 4.98 8.59
C GLY A 81 1.55 4.27 7.25
N ALA A 82 2.27 3.14 7.17
CA ALA A 82 2.16 2.23 6.05
C ALA A 82 0.71 1.74 5.89
N PRO A 83 0.26 1.44 4.66
CA PRO A 83 -1.06 0.87 4.39
C PRO A 83 -1.40 -0.27 5.35
N GLY A 84 -2.63 -0.28 5.88
CA GLY A 84 -3.08 -1.30 6.82
C GLY A 84 -2.29 -1.35 8.14
N LYS A 85 -1.72 -0.24 8.60
CA LYS A 85 -0.90 -0.19 9.83
C LYS A 85 0.28 -1.18 9.80
N GLY A 86 0.87 -1.43 8.63
CA GLY A 86 1.96 -2.38 8.42
C GLY A 86 1.52 -3.83 8.25
N TYR A 87 0.22 -4.12 8.24
CA TYR A 87 -0.31 -5.46 7.95
C TYR A 87 -0.38 -5.74 6.46
N THR A 88 -0.70 -4.73 5.64
CA THR A 88 -0.72 -4.85 4.18
C THR A 88 0.68 -4.63 3.62
N LYS A 89 1.18 -5.57 2.82
CA LYS A 89 2.45 -5.44 2.12
C LYS A 89 2.22 -4.75 0.77
N VAL A 90 2.93 -3.66 0.55
CA VAL A 90 2.94 -2.97 -0.75
C VAL A 90 4.18 -3.36 -1.52
N LEU A 91 3.97 -3.86 -2.73
CA LEU A 91 5.01 -4.28 -3.66
C LEU A 91 4.99 -3.37 -4.89
N VAL A 92 6.14 -3.18 -5.53
CA VAL A 92 6.27 -2.60 -6.86
C VAL A 92 6.99 -3.60 -7.76
N ASP A 93 6.34 -4.02 -8.84
CA ASP A 93 6.83 -5.11 -9.71
C ASP A 93 7.20 -6.38 -8.89
N GLY A 94 6.38 -6.72 -7.88
CA GLY A 94 6.58 -7.86 -6.98
C GLY A 94 7.61 -7.63 -5.86
N GLU A 95 8.21 -6.44 -5.77
CA GLU A 95 9.27 -6.12 -4.81
C GLU A 95 8.74 -5.30 -3.65
N GLU A 96 9.04 -5.70 -2.41
CA GLU A 96 8.61 -4.99 -1.22
C GLU A 96 9.26 -3.60 -1.14
N ILE A 97 8.43 -2.56 -1.10
CA ILE A 97 8.86 -1.21 -0.77
C ILE A 97 8.72 -1.05 0.74
N SER A 98 9.83 -0.83 1.41
CA SER A 98 9.84 -0.59 2.84
C SER A 98 9.47 0.86 3.13
N ALA A 99 8.34 1.09 3.75
CA ALA A 99 7.99 2.38 4.36
C ALA A 99 8.71 2.46 5.73
N THR A 100 9.87 3.08 5.77
CA THR A 100 10.81 2.87 6.87
C THR A 100 10.90 3.98 7.89
N SER A 101 10.28 5.12 7.75
CA SER A 101 10.42 6.14 8.78
C SER A 101 9.12 6.83 9.16
N LYS A 102 8.96 7.09 10.45
CA LYS A 102 7.82 7.82 11.02
C LYS A 102 7.71 9.27 10.52
N ARG A 103 8.79 9.84 9.98
CA ARG A 103 8.91 11.29 9.68
C ARG A 103 9.18 11.62 8.22
N ARG A 104 9.34 10.63 7.33
CA ARG A 104 9.83 10.85 5.95
C ARG A 104 8.84 10.30 4.95
N GLY A 105 8.70 10.98 3.82
CA GLY A 105 7.77 10.62 2.77
C GLY A 105 7.86 9.15 2.34
N SER A 106 6.75 8.58 1.95
CA SER A 106 6.70 7.21 1.46
C SER A 106 7.38 7.12 0.08
N PRO A 107 8.15 6.07 -0.24
CA PRO A 107 8.61 5.83 -1.62
C PRO A 107 7.47 5.83 -2.65
N LEU A 108 6.24 5.56 -2.23
CA LEU A 108 5.03 5.62 -3.06
C LEU A 108 4.69 7.03 -3.55
N GLU A 109 5.13 8.07 -2.83
CA GLU A 109 4.95 9.46 -3.24
C GLU A 109 5.80 9.87 -4.44
N GLN A 110 6.84 9.08 -4.74
CA GLN A 110 7.74 9.30 -5.89
C GLN A 110 7.31 8.55 -7.15
N ILE A 111 6.30 7.67 -7.06
CA ILE A 111 5.77 6.91 -8.19
C ILE A 111 4.60 7.69 -8.80
N SER A 112 4.79 8.21 -10.02
CA SER A 112 3.69 8.83 -10.77
C SER A 112 2.63 7.80 -11.16
N PRO A 113 1.32 8.11 -11.08
CA PRO A 113 0.25 7.25 -11.60
C PRO A 113 0.42 6.92 -13.08
N ASP A 114 1.08 7.80 -13.85
CA ASP A 114 1.37 7.58 -15.27
C ASP A 114 2.34 6.42 -15.53
N MET A 115 3.12 6.02 -14.53
CA MET A 115 4.02 4.87 -14.59
C MET A 115 3.32 3.54 -14.29
N ILE A 116 2.11 3.58 -13.70
CA ILE A 116 1.39 2.39 -13.26
C ILE A 116 0.65 1.75 -14.44
N GLU A 117 0.88 0.46 -14.66
CA GLU A 117 0.11 -0.36 -15.60
C GLU A 117 -1.18 -0.87 -14.95
N ARG A 118 -1.04 -1.42 -13.75
CA ARG A 118 -2.16 -1.93 -12.93
C ARG A 118 -1.80 -2.02 -11.46
N ILE A 119 -2.81 -2.11 -10.61
CA ILE A 119 -2.68 -2.46 -9.19
C ILE A 119 -3.40 -3.78 -8.96
N GLU A 120 -2.72 -4.73 -8.33
CA GLU A 120 -3.24 -6.03 -7.93
C GLU A 120 -3.42 -6.06 -6.41
N VAL A 121 -4.62 -6.41 -5.94
CA VAL A 121 -4.92 -6.52 -4.51
C VAL A 121 -5.34 -7.95 -4.20
N MET A 122 -4.61 -8.59 -3.29
CA MET A 122 -4.83 -9.96 -2.83
C MET A 122 -5.03 -9.99 -1.32
N THR A 123 -6.09 -10.63 -0.86
CA THR A 123 -6.35 -10.83 0.59
C THR A 123 -5.40 -11.88 1.16
N ASN A 124 -5.21 -12.98 0.43
CA ASN A 124 -4.27 -14.05 0.73
C ASN A 124 -3.31 -14.24 -0.45
N GLY A 125 -2.01 -14.09 -0.21
CA GLY A 125 -0.98 -14.37 -1.22
C GLY A 125 -0.68 -15.87 -1.34
N SER A 126 -0.13 -16.28 -2.50
CA SER A 126 0.41 -17.63 -2.68
C SER A 126 1.80 -17.77 -2.03
N ALA A 127 2.36 -19.00 -2.07
CA ALA A 127 3.66 -19.30 -1.48
C ALA A 127 4.84 -18.54 -2.11
N GLU A 128 4.71 -18.03 -3.33
CA GLU A 128 5.72 -17.18 -3.97
C GLU A 128 5.88 -15.80 -3.31
N TYR A 129 4.83 -15.30 -2.66
CA TYR A 129 4.89 -14.04 -1.93
C TYR A 129 5.37 -14.24 -0.49
N THR A 130 5.85 -13.17 0.13
CA THR A 130 6.26 -13.20 1.53
C THR A 130 5.11 -13.62 2.45
N ALA A 131 5.42 -14.42 3.46
CA ALA A 131 4.45 -14.79 4.49
C ALA A 131 4.09 -13.62 5.44
N GLU A 132 4.84 -12.51 5.39
CA GLU A 132 4.61 -11.32 6.22
C GLU A 132 3.42 -10.46 5.76
N ALA A 133 2.61 -10.94 4.83
CA ALA A 133 1.46 -10.22 4.26
C ALA A 133 0.15 -10.52 4.99
N MET A 134 0.12 -10.36 6.31
CA MET A 134 -1.05 -10.69 7.13
C MET A 134 -2.30 -9.87 6.74
N GLY A 135 -2.16 -8.60 6.35
CA GLY A 135 -3.25 -7.73 5.88
C GLY A 135 -3.53 -7.83 4.38
N GLY A 136 -2.86 -8.75 3.69
CA GLY A 136 -2.93 -8.88 2.23
C GLY A 136 -1.76 -8.20 1.52
N ILE A 137 -1.79 -8.27 0.20
CA ILE A 137 -0.75 -7.76 -0.70
C ILE A 137 -1.38 -6.77 -1.66
N VAL A 138 -0.70 -5.64 -1.85
CA VAL A 138 -0.97 -4.68 -2.92
C VAL A 138 0.27 -4.64 -3.81
N ASN A 139 0.16 -5.11 -5.04
CA ASN A 139 1.26 -5.08 -6.01
C ASN A 139 1.00 -4.01 -7.07
N ILE A 140 1.83 -3.00 -7.11
CA ILE A 140 1.84 -1.95 -8.13
C ILE A 140 2.71 -2.45 -9.28
N VAL A 141 2.09 -2.79 -10.39
CA VAL A 141 2.80 -3.22 -11.60
C VAL A 141 3.08 -2.00 -12.47
N LEU A 142 4.35 -1.78 -12.78
CA LEU A 142 4.78 -0.66 -13.60
C LEU A 142 4.74 -1.01 -15.09
N LYS A 143 4.46 -0.01 -15.93
CA LYS A 143 4.44 -0.14 -17.40
C LYS A 143 5.75 -0.70 -17.94
N LYS A 144 5.64 -1.48 -18.99
CA LYS A 144 6.76 -2.00 -19.77
C LYS A 144 6.96 -1.14 -21.05
N PRO A 145 8.19 -1.05 -21.59
CA PRO A 145 8.43 -0.34 -22.85
C PRO A 145 7.57 -0.91 -24.00
N ALA A 146 6.87 -0.04 -24.73
CA ALA A 146 6.14 -0.44 -25.92
C ALA A 146 7.10 -0.80 -27.07
N SER A 147 6.62 -1.62 -28.04
CA SER A 147 7.38 -2.00 -29.23
C SER A 147 7.53 -0.83 -30.22
N GLU A 148 6.58 0.11 -30.21
CA GLU A 148 6.61 1.31 -31.03
C GLU A 148 7.14 2.49 -30.20
N GLY A 149 7.99 3.33 -30.83
CA GLY A 149 8.53 4.52 -30.19
C GLY A 149 7.41 5.49 -29.78
N LYS A 150 7.43 5.96 -28.54
CA LYS A 150 6.43 6.87 -28.01
C LYS A 150 7.06 7.87 -27.06
N THR A 151 6.63 9.12 -27.20
CA THR A 151 6.98 10.19 -26.26
C THR A 151 5.71 10.68 -25.58
N ILE A 152 5.75 10.84 -24.26
CA ILE A 152 4.67 11.42 -23.47
C ILE A 152 5.23 12.60 -22.70
N ALA A 153 4.54 13.72 -22.71
CA ALA A 153 4.79 14.83 -21.80
C ALA A 153 3.46 15.26 -21.16
N LYS A 154 3.46 15.46 -19.85
CA LYS A 154 2.29 15.87 -19.09
C LYS A 154 2.68 16.95 -18.11
N VAL A 155 1.90 18.03 -18.09
CA VAL A 155 1.99 19.09 -17.08
C VAL A 155 0.70 19.10 -16.29
N THR A 156 0.83 19.10 -14.97
CA THR A 156 -0.28 19.27 -14.04
C THR A 156 -0.02 20.51 -13.21
N GLY A 157 -1.02 21.37 -13.07
CA GLY A 157 -0.96 22.55 -12.20
C GLY A 157 -2.28 22.76 -11.51
N GLY A 158 -2.25 23.29 -10.30
CA GLY A 158 -3.48 23.48 -9.53
C GLY A 158 -3.28 24.28 -8.26
N ILE A 159 -4.34 24.30 -7.47
CA ILE A 159 -4.41 24.99 -6.18
C ILE A 159 -5.02 24.05 -5.14
N TYR A 160 -4.36 23.93 -4.00
CA TYR A 160 -4.85 23.27 -2.79
C TYR A 160 -4.80 24.27 -1.63
N ASN A 161 -5.94 24.52 -0.99
CA ASN A 161 -6.07 25.51 0.10
C ASN A 161 -5.29 26.81 -0.18
N GLU A 162 -5.61 27.45 -1.33
CA GLU A 162 -4.96 28.67 -1.84
C GLU A 162 -3.47 28.53 -2.21
N GLN A 163 -2.86 27.37 -2.02
CA GLN A 163 -1.44 27.11 -2.31
C GLN A 163 -1.24 26.44 -3.67
N PRO A 164 -0.20 26.82 -4.43
CA PRO A 164 0.05 26.26 -5.74
C PRO A 164 0.61 24.84 -5.67
N MET A 165 0.18 24.00 -6.61
CA MET A 165 0.72 22.68 -6.87
C MET A 165 1.10 22.57 -8.34
N ALA A 166 2.23 21.92 -8.62
CA ALA A 166 2.66 21.67 -10.00
C ALA A 166 3.43 20.36 -10.12
N SER A 167 3.23 19.65 -11.23
CA SER A 167 4.11 18.57 -11.62
C SER A 167 4.31 18.49 -13.12
N VAL A 168 5.45 17.97 -13.52
CA VAL A 168 5.81 17.69 -14.91
C VAL A 168 6.25 16.22 -15.00
N PHE A 169 5.67 15.49 -15.93
CA PHE A 169 6.04 14.13 -16.27
C PHE A 169 6.47 14.08 -17.73
N ALA A 170 7.58 13.41 -18.02
CA ALA A 170 8.05 13.13 -19.37
C ALA A 170 8.49 11.68 -19.49
N GLN A 171 8.13 11.03 -20.58
CA GLN A 171 8.50 9.65 -20.88
C GLN A 171 8.91 9.52 -22.33
N GLN A 172 9.99 8.78 -22.56
CA GLN A 172 10.42 8.31 -23.86
C GLN A 172 10.57 6.80 -23.82
N GLU A 173 9.93 6.10 -24.73
CA GLU A 173 10.03 4.66 -24.88
C GLU A 173 10.22 4.25 -26.33
N GLY A 174 10.75 3.05 -26.55
CA GLY A 174 10.93 2.51 -27.88
C GLY A 174 11.74 1.21 -27.89
N LYS A 175 11.99 0.75 -29.11
CA LYS A 175 12.76 -0.47 -29.36
C LYS A 175 13.83 -0.22 -30.43
N ASN A 176 15.05 -0.75 -30.20
CA ASN A 176 16.13 -0.73 -31.15
C ASN A 176 16.75 -2.13 -31.23
N GLY A 177 16.47 -2.88 -32.31
CA GLY A 177 16.82 -4.27 -32.41
C GLY A 177 16.20 -5.11 -31.28
N ASP A 178 17.06 -5.78 -30.52
CA ASP A 178 16.64 -6.64 -29.40
C ASP A 178 16.48 -5.88 -28.07
N LEU A 179 16.77 -4.58 -28.03
CA LEU A 179 16.69 -3.72 -26.85
C LEU A 179 15.42 -2.87 -26.88
N SER A 180 14.52 -3.10 -25.93
CA SER A 180 13.41 -2.19 -25.62
C SER A 180 13.81 -1.30 -24.44
N TYR A 181 13.43 -0.03 -24.48
CA TYR A 181 13.81 0.94 -23.46
C TYR A 181 12.64 1.87 -23.11
N MET A 182 12.61 2.28 -21.86
CA MET A 182 11.73 3.34 -21.35
C MET A 182 12.51 4.17 -20.35
N PHE A 183 12.49 5.48 -20.55
CA PHE A 183 13.00 6.47 -19.60
C PHE A 183 11.89 7.41 -19.23
N ASN A 184 11.74 7.71 -17.97
CA ASN A 184 10.81 8.75 -17.53
C ASN A 184 11.41 9.63 -16.43
N ALA A 185 10.92 10.86 -16.37
CA ALA A 185 11.28 11.84 -15.38
C ALA A 185 9.99 12.50 -14.85
N THR A 186 9.91 12.64 -13.53
CA THR A 186 8.83 13.36 -12.86
C THR A 186 9.44 14.42 -11.96
N TYR A 187 8.97 15.66 -12.08
CA TYR A 187 9.26 16.73 -11.12
C TYR A 187 7.94 17.19 -10.50
N ALA A 188 7.90 17.29 -9.18
CA ALA A 188 6.76 17.83 -8.43
C ALA A 188 7.22 18.96 -7.51
N ASP A 189 6.40 19.99 -7.40
CA ASP A 189 6.57 21.13 -6.48
C ASP A 189 5.18 21.47 -5.92
N ASN A 190 4.91 21.00 -4.72
CA ASN A 190 3.61 21.08 -4.10
C ASN A 190 3.72 21.87 -2.79
N THR A 191 3.01 22.96 -2.72
CA THR A 191 2.81 23.72 -1.47
C THR A 191 1.46 23.33 -0.88
N HIS A 192 1.40 23.18 0.43
CA HIS A 192 0.16 22.88 1.14
C HIS A 192 0.02 23.78 2.36
N LYS A 193 -1.23 23.98 2.75
CA LYS A 193 -1.60 24.63 4.01
C LYS A 193 -2.66 23.78 4.67
N ASP A 194 -2.41 23.35 5.89
CA ASP A 194 -3.29 22.49 6.66
C ASP A 194 -3.62 23.17 7.99
N ASP A 195 -4.88 23.15 8.36
CA ASP A 195 -5.38 23.69 9.61
C ASP A 195 -5.88 22.55 10.49
N SER A 196 -5.48 22.57 11.75
CA SER A 196 -5.98 21.60 12.74
C SER A 196 -6.27 22.29 14.08
N SER A 197 -7.21 21.69 14.84
CA SER A 197 -7.50 22.14 16.18
C SER A 197 -7.65 20.96 17.14
N THR A 198 -7.20 21.17 18.38
CA THR A 198 -7.36 20.22 19.48
C THR A 198 -8.05 20.95 20.63
N HIS A 199 -9.17 20.40 21.08
CA HIS A 199 -9.89 20.88 22.26
C HIS A 199 -9.75 19.84 23.37
N ILE A 200 -9.21 20.26 24.53
CA ILE A 200 -8.97 19.41 25.69
C ILE A 200 -9.77 19.96 26.85
N ASP A 201 -10.72 19.17 27.36
CA ASP A 201 -11.50 19.44 28.57
C ASP A 201 -10.96 18.55 29.70
N GLU A 202 -10.19 19.17 30.61
CA GLU A 202 -9.62 18.55 31.80
C GLU A 202 -9.98 19.43 33.01
N PRO A 203 -11.13 19.20 33.65
CA PRO A 203 -11.63 20.07 34.74
C PRO A 203 -10.60 20.24 35.87
N PRO A 204 -10.31 21.47 36.35
CA PRO A 204 -11.05 22.71 36.03
C PRO A 204 -10.51 23.50 34.82
N SER A 205 -9.65 22.95 33.99
CA SER A 205 -9.03 23.62 32.86
C SER A 205 -9.62 23.19 31.53
N VAL A 206 -9.74 24.13 30.60
CA VAL A 206 -10.02 23.88 29.18
C VAL A 206 -8.87 24.42 28.36
N THR A 207 -8.29 23.58 27.52
CA THR A 207 -7.20 23.96 26.61
C THR A 207 -7.65 23.84 25.16
N GLU A 208 -7.43 24.86 24.36
CA GLU A 208 -7.60 24.84 22.91
C GLU A 208 -6.24 25.05 22.25
N LYS A 209 -5.85 24.16 21.34
CA LYS A 209 -4.68 24.28 20.49
C LYS A 209 -5.17 24.49 19.07
N ILE A 210 -4.69 25.54 18.41
CA ILE A 210 -4.95 25.82 17.00
C ILE A 210 -3.63 25.81 16.28
N THR A 211 -3.51 24.95 15.28
CA THR A 211 -2.28 24.78 14.50
C THR A 211 -2.54 25.15 13.07
N ASP A 212 -1.82 26.14 12.58
CA ASP A 212 -1.72 26.46 11.16
C ASP A 212 -0.36 25.94 10.66
N GLU A 213 -0.39 25.04 9.68
CA GLU A 213 0.82 24.49 9.09
C GLU A 213 0.90 24.86 7.61
N GLU A 214 2.06 25.35 7.19
CA GLU A 214 2.40 25.56 5.78
C GLU A 214 3.60 24.69 5.44
N GLY A 215 3.51 23.97 4.31
CA GLY A 215 4.58 23.11 3.86
C GLY A 215 4.81 23.16 2.36
N ARG A 216 6.02 22.77 1.94
CA ARG A 216 6.41 22.61 0.56
C ARG A 216 7.16 21.32 0.36
N PHE A 217 6.71 20.50 -0.55
CA PHE A 217 7.35 19.26 -0.96
C PHE A 217 7.82 19.41 -2.41
N ARG A 218 9.11 19.15 -2.65
CA ARG A 218 9.70 19.09 -3.99
C ARG A 218 10.33 17.71 -4.18
N ALA A 219 10.11 17.13 -5.36
CA ALA A 219 10.69 15.84 -5.70
C ALA A 219 11.07 15.80 -7.18
N LEU A 220 12.20 15.18 -7.47
CA LEU A 220 12.64 14.77 -8.79
C LEU A 220 12.82 13.26 -8.79
N SER A 221 12.17 12.57 -9.72
CA SER A 221 12.32 11.13 -9.92
C SER A 221 12.73 10.85 -11.36
N LEU A 222 13.79 10.07 -11.53
CA LEU A 222 14.30 9.60 -12.81
C LEU A 222 14.25 8.08 -12.83
N ASN A 223 13.59 7.51 -13.84
CA ASN A 223 13.40 6.06 -13.91
C ASN A 223 13.81 5.55 -15.29
N SER A 224 14.39 4.37 -15.31
CA SER A 224 14.74 3.66 -16.54
C SER A 224 14.33 2.21 -16.44
N LYS A 225 13.82 1.66 -17.54
CA LYS A 225 13.55 0.23 -17.71
C LYS A 225 14.10 -0.19 -19.07
N LEU A 226 15.07 -1.10 -19.07
CA LEU A 226 15.71 -1.66 -20.23
C LEU A 226 15.38 -3.15 -20.30
N ILE A 227 14.95 -3.63 -21.46
CA ILE A 227 14.65 -5.04 -21.70
C ILE A 227 15.42 -5.49 -22.92
N TYR A 228 16.34 -6.44 -22.75
CA TYR A 228 17.13 -7.03 -23.81
C TYR A 228 16.70 -8.47 -24.07
N THR A 229 16.22 -8.73 -25.28
CA THR A 229 15.69 -10.03 -25.72
C THR A 229 16.55 -10.57 -26.89
N PRO A 230 17.74 -11.15 -26.62
CA PRO A 230 18.67 -11.60 -27.67
C PRO A 230 18.11 -12.74 -28.51
N ASN A 231 17.13 -13.45 -28.01
CA ASN A 231 16.45 -14.54 -28.72
C ASN A 231 15.11 -14.85 -28.04
N ALA A 232 14.28 -15.68 -28.63
CA ALA A 232 12.96 -16.06 -28.11
C ALA A 232 12.98 -16.77 -26.73
N LYS A 233 14.12 -17.28 -26.31
CA LYS A 233 14.25 -18.04 -25.05
C LYS A 233 14.80 -17.22 -23.88
N THR A 234 15.40 -16.07 -24.14
CA THR A 234 16.17 -15.35 -23.13
C THR A 234 15.77 -13.88 -23.10
N LYS A 235 15.46 -13.40 -21.92
CA LYS A 235 15.13 -11.99 -21.66
C LYS A 235 15.89 -11.51 -20.43
N TYR A 236 16.53 -10.37 -20.54
CA TYR A 236 17.15 -9.66 -19.43
C TYR A 236 16.46 -8.33 -19.23
N SER A 237 16.29 -7.91 -17.98
CA SER A 237 15.79 -6.57 -17.67
C SER A 237 16.69 -5.87 -16.66
N PHE A 238 16.84 -4.58 -16.85
CA PHE A 238 17.47 -3.68 -15.90
C PHE A 238 16.53 -2.52 -15.62
N ASP A 239 16.12 -2.39 -14.37
CA ASP A 239 15.30 -1.31 -13.86
C ASP A 239 16.14 -0.46 -12.90
N ALA A 240 16.07 0.87 -13.03
CA ALA A 240 16.71 1.79 -12.08
C ALA A 240 15.81 2.99 -11.83
N SER A 241 15.78 3.45 -10.58
CA SER A 241 15.07 4.65 -10.14
C SER A 241 15.97 5.46 -9.23
N LEU A 242 16.10 6.75 -9.53
CA LEU A 242 16.76 7.74 -8.69
C LEU A 242 15.71 8.79 -8.29
N GLY A 243 15.49 8.94 -6.99
CA GLY A 243 14.61 9.96 -6.42
C GLY A 243 15.38 10.91 -5.53
N VAL A 244 15.08 12.21 -5.64
CA VAL A 244 15.58 13.24 -4.73
C VAL A 244 14.38 14.03 -4.27
N ASN A 245 14.27 14.27 -2.97
CA ASN A 245 13.19 15.07 -2.40
C ASN A 245 13.70 16.05 -1.35
N ASP A 246 12.97 17.15 -1.23
CA ASP A 246 13.14 18.19 -0.21
C ASP A 246 11.76 18.52 0.33
N ASN A 247 11.61 18.44 1.64
CA ASN A 247 10.38 18.78 2.35
C ASN A 247 10.68 19.82 3.41
N LYS A 248 9.89 20.89 3.43
CA LYS A 248 9.97 21.95 4.43
C LYS A 248 8.57 22.26 4.92
N SER A 249 8.38 22.25 6.21
CA SER A 249 7.15 22.73 6.82
C SER A 249 7.42 23.64 8.00
N SER A 250 6.49 24.53 8.27
CA SER A 250 6.45 25.35 9.45
C SER A 250 5.04 25.41 9.99
N SER A 251 4.89 25.36 11.29
CA SER A 251 3.59 25.51 11.93
C SER A 251 3.65 26.41 13.14
N ASP A 252 2.56 27.16 13.32
CA ASP A 252 2.30 27.97 14.50
C ASP A 252 1.19 27.31 15.30
N GLU A 253 1.54 26.78 16.48
CA GLU A 253 0.58 26.24 17.43
C GLU A 253 0.27 27.29 18.50
N ARG A 254 -0.98 27.79 18.50
CA ARG A 254 -1.49 28.73 19.49
C ARG A 254 -2.27 27.97 20.55
N ILE A 255 -1.84 28.09 21.82
CA ILE A 255 -2.43 27.40 22.95
C ILE A 255 -3.21 28.40 23.81
N TYR A 256 -4.49 28.15 23.97
CA TYR A 256 -5.39 28.95 24.80
C TYR A 256 -5.77 28.11 26.02
N THR A 257 -5.61 28.67 27.22
CA THR A 257 -6.06 28.04 28.47
C THR A 257 -7.20 28.88 29.05
N ASN A 258 -8.36 28.25 29.26
CA ASN A 258 -9.59 28.93 29.68
C ASN A 258 -9.92 30.19 28.87
N GLY A 259 -9.74 30.09 27.55
CA GLY A 259 -10.01 31.16 26.58
C GLY A 259 -8.95 32.26 26.51
N THR A 260 -7.83 32.15 27.27
CA THR A 260 -6.73 33.11 27.25
C THR A 260 -5.52 32.50 26.54
N LEU A 261 -4.91 33.24 25.59
CA LEU A 261 -3.68 32.79 24.93
C LEU A 261 -2.57 32.60 25.98
N SER A 262 -2.15 31.37 26.17
CA SER A 262 -1.14 30.97 27.18
C SER A 262 0.22 30.75 26.58
N ASN A 263 0.28 30.27 25.33
CA ASN A 263 1.54 29.98 24.65
C ASN A 263 1.40 30.04 23.11
N VAL A 264 2.52 30.24 22.44
CA VAL A 264 2.67 30.05 20.98
C VAL A 264 3.95 29.26 20.74
N ILE A 265 3.82 28.15 20.08
CA ILE A 265 4.96 27.29 19.71
C ILE A 265 5.16 27.38 18.21
N HIS A 266 6.35 27.79 17.81
CA HIS A 266 6.76 27.80 16.41
C HIS A 266 7.51 26.49 16.12
N ASN A 267 7.01 25.70 15.20
CA ASN A 267 7.64 24.48 14.74
C ASN A 267 8.17 24.68 13.32
N ARG A 268 9.29 24.06 13.03
CA ARG A 268 9.87 23.98 11.68
C ARG A 268 10.45 22.60 11.48
N ASP A 269 10.12 22.00 10.34
CA ASP A 269 10.62 20.69 9.93
C ASP A 269 11.20 20.81 8.53
N GLU A 270 12.46 20.38 8.37
CA GLU A 270 13.14 20.34 7.08
C GLU A 270 13.74 18.95 6.92
N SER A 271 13.55 18.34 5.74
CA SER A 271 14.17 17.07 5.43
C SER A 271 14.51 16.96 3.96
N GLU A 272 15.65 16.35 3.69
CA GLU A 272 16.12 16.03 2.35
C GLU A 272 16.32 14.52 2.25
N GLY A 273 16.11 13.95 1.05
CA GLY A 273 16.27 12.51 0.83
C GLY A 273 16.77 12.19 -0.56
N VAL A 274 17.58 11.15 -0.64
CA VAL A 274 18.05 10.55 -1.89
C VAL A 274 17.72 9.06 -1.87
N MET A 275 16.95 8.60 -2.83
CA MET A 275 16.58 7.20 -3.01
C MET A 275 17.19 6.66 -4.29
N LEU A 276 17.87 5.53 -4.21
CA LEU A 276 18.34 4.74 -5.34
C LEU A 276 17.74 3.33 -5.25
N TRP A 277 17.09 2.91 -6.32
CA TRP A 277 16.58 1.55 -6.46
C TRP A 277 17.05 0.97 -7.79
N THR A 278 17.55 -0.27 -7.77
CA THR A 278 17.97 -0.98 -8.99
C THR A 278 17.58 -2.45 -8.93
N LYS A 279 17.18 -3.00 -10.08
CA LYS A 279 16.88 -4.42 -10.25
C LYS A 279 17.49 -4.91 -11.57
N LEU A 280 18.23 -6.00 -11.51
CA LEU A 280 18.67 -6.77 -12.66
C LEU A 280 17.97 -8.12 -12.61
N ALA A 281 17.30 -8.51 -13.69
CA ALA A 281 16.60 -9.79 -13.77
C ALA A 281 16.87 -10.50 -15.09
N GLY A 282 16.74 -11.82 -15.04
CA GLY A 282 16.85 -12.67 -16.22
C GLY A 282 15.78 -13.74 -16.22
N GLN A 283 15.25 -14.03 -17.40
CA GLN A 283 14.32 -15.12 -17.69
C GLN A 283 14.93 -16.00 -18.78
N HIS A 284 14.87 -17.31 -18.60
CA HIS A 284 15.39 -18.25 -19.57
C HIS A 284 14.43 -19.43 -19.74
N HIS A 285 13.82 -19.56 -20.91
CA HIS A 285 13.03 -20.71 -21.31
C HIS A 285 13.96 -21.88 -21.64
N ILE A 286 14.08 -22.83 -20.72
CA ILE A 286 14.88 -24.05 -20.90
C ILE A 286 14.25 -24.91 -21.99
N SER A 287 12.91 -25.01 -21.94
CA SER A 287 12.07 -25.67 -22.94
C SER A 287 10.76 -24.90 -23.12
N GLY A 288 9.82 -25.35 -23.95
CA GLY A 288 8.50 -24.75 -24.07
C GLY A 288 7.66 -24.86 -22.79
N THR A 289 8.03 -25.74 -21.86
CA THR A 289 7.29 -25.98 -20.60
C THR A 289 8.09 -25.65 -19.36
N GLU A 290 9.31 -25.13 -19.48
CA GLU A 290 10.21 -24.88 -18.37
C GLU A 290 10.83 -23.47 -18.44
N LEU A 291 10.70 -22.74 -17.33
CA LEU A 291 11.22 -21.37 -17.18
C LEU A 291 12.08 -21.28 -15.93
N ALA A 292 13.27 -20.73 -16.07
CA ALA A 292 14.14 -20.31 -14.96
C ALA A 292 14.21 -18.79 -14.92
N GLU A 293 14.07 -18.22 -13.74
CA GLU A 293 14.12 -16.78 -13.50
C GLU A 293 15.08 -16.47 -12.36
N TRP A 294 15.72 -15.30 -12.42
CA TRP A 294 16.54 -14.79 -11.33
C TRP A 294 16.45 -13.26 -11.28
N LYS A 295 16.64 -12.70 -10.07
CA LYS A 295 16.63 -11.27 -9.81
C LYS A 295 17.72 -10.91 -8.80
N LEU A 296 18.39 -9.79 -9.04
CA LEU A 296 19.29 -9.13 -8.10
C LEU A 296 18.74 -7.73 -7.83
N LYS A 297 18.69 -7.35 -6.57
CA LYS A 297 18.02 -6.14 -6.09
C LYS A 297 18.94 -5.33 -5.20
N PHE A 298 18.91 -4.02 -5.38
CA PHE A 298 19.55 -3.07 -4.47
C PHE A 298 18.64 -1.85 -4.30
N HIS A 299 18.43 -1.47 -3.07
CA HIS A 299 17.72 -0.25 -2.70
C HIS A 299 18.49 0.45 -1.59
N GLN A 300 18.66 1.76 -1.74
CA GLN A 300 19.21 2.64 -0.70
C GLN A 300 18.32 3.87 -0.60
N ASN A 301 18.01 4.27 0.63
CA ASN A 301 17.41 5.55 0.95
C ASN A 301 18.31 6.22 2.01
N ASP A 302 18.77 7.42 1.69
CA ASP A 302 19.58 8.28 2.53
C ASP A 302 18.80 9.55 2.80
N SER A 303 18.68 9.97 4.03
CA SER A 303 17.89 11.14 4.34
C SER A 303 18.32 11.81 5.63
N ASP A 304 18.39 13.14 5.57
CA ASP A 304 18.74 14.04 6.66
C ASP A 304 17.53 14.88 7.03
N GLY A 305 17.38 15.21 8.31
CA GLY A 305 16.29 16.03 8.82
C GLY A 305 16.69 16.93 9.99
N GLU A 306 16.06 18.09 10.05
CA GLU A 306 16.11 19.02 11.18
C GLU A 306 14.68 19.35 11.60
N THR A 307 14.35 19.11 12.87
CA THR A 307 13.07 19.51 13.48
C THR A 307 13.35 20.48 14.61
N ARG A 308 12.71 21.64 14.56
CA ARG A 308 12.74 22.66 15.62
C ARG A 308 11.35 22.83 16.21
N SER A 309 11.23 22.72 17.52
CA SER A 309 10.00 22.99 18.27
C SER A 309 10.33 23.85 19.49
N GLY A 310 9.91 25.12 19.46
CA GLY A 310 10.29 26.07 20.48
C GLY A 310 11.80 26.17 20.67
N SER A 311 12.33 25.80 21.87
CA SER A 311 13.76 25.80 22.19
C SER A 311 14.47 24.49 21.88
N GLN A 312 13.73 23.46 21.43
CA GLN A 312 14.30 22.17 21.11
C GLN A 312 14.67 22.09 19.64
N LEU A 313 15.80 21.47 19.35
CA LEU A 313 16.32 21.22 18.02
C LEU A 313 16.74 19.75 17.93
N GLN A 314 16.21 19.04 16.97
CA GLN A 314 16.53 17.64 16.71
C GLN A 314 17.09 17.49 15.31
N TYR A 315 18.17 16.75 15.20
CA TYR A 315 18.77 16.31 13.94
C TYR A 315 18.56 14.80 13.81
N ASP A 316 18.15 14.35 12.62
CA ASP A 316 17.92 12.97 12.28
C ASP A 316 18.66 12.62 10.99
N ASP A 317 19.67 11.74 11.06
CA ASP A 317 20.33 11.19 9.89
C ASP A 317 20.00 9.72 9.78
N SER A 318 19.55 9.24 8.61
CA SER A 318 19.20 7.85 8.45
C SER A 318 19.59 7.29 7.09
N LEU A 319 20.17 6.11 7.12
CA LEU A 319 20.54 5.32 5.98
C LEU A 319 19.86 3.96 6.03
N PHE A 320 19.03 3.71 5.03
CA PHE A 320 18.33 2.45 4.86
C PHE A 320 18.81 1.74 3.59
N ARG A 321 19.15 0.45 3.67
CA ARG A 321 19.58 -0.36 2.53
C ARG A 321 18.89 -1.71 2.51
N VAL A 322 18.51 -2.15 1.30
CA VAL A 322 18.06 -3.51 1.03
C VAL A 322 18.91 -4.10 -0.11
N GLN A 323 19.37 -5.31 0.09
CA GLN A 323 20.07 -6.12 -0.92
C GLN A 323 19.34 -7.45 -1.01
N GLY A 324 19.11 -7.95 -2.22
CA GLY A 324 18.41 -9.22 -2.39
C GLY A 324 18.85 -9.97 -3.64
N ALA A 325 18.72 -11.28 -3.55
CA ALA A 325 18.86 -12.20 -4.67
C ALA A 325 17.70 -13.20 -4.60
N GLU A 326 17.07 -13.45 -5.75
CA GLU A 326 15.95 -14.38 -5.88
C GLU A 326 16.18 -15.27 -7.10
N GLY A 327 15.79 -16.53 -7.01
CA GLY A 327 15.76 -17.45 -8.13
C GLY A 327 14.52 -18.31 -8.09
N SER A 328 13.91 -18.56 -9.24
CA SER A 328 12.76 -19.45 -9.36
C SER A 328 12.86 -20.36 -10.58
N TYR A 329 12.18 -21.48 -10.49
CA TYR A 329 12.01 -22.43 -11.56
C TYR A 329 10.55 -22.84 -11.65
N SER A 330 10.00 -22.81 -12.86
CA SER A 330 8.63 -23.21 -13.17
C SER A 330 8.60 -24.29 -14.23
N ARG A 331 7.68 -25.24 -14.09
CA ARG A 331 7.48 -26.32 -15.05
C ARG A 331 6.00 -26.68 -15.19
N ALA A 332 5.53 -26.69 -16.43
CA ALA A 332 4.26 -27.26 -16.80
C ALA A 332 4.41 -28.74 -17.19
N GLN A 333 3.64 -29.63 -16.57
CA GLN A 333 3.68 -31.06 -16.85
C GLN A 333 2.27 -31.68 -16.66
N GLY A 334 1.59 -32.03 -17.74
CA GLY A 334 0.23 -32.53 -17.69
C GLY A 334 -0.72 -31.49 -17.09
N GLU A 335 -1.40 -31.82 -16.02
CA GLU A 335 -2.33 -30.93 -15.33
C GLU A 335 -1.66 -30.07 -14.22
N HIS A 336 -0.35 -30.15 -14.10
CA HIS A 336 0.45 -29.49 -13.06
C HIS A 336 1.26 -28.33 -13.61
N PHE A 337 1.20 -27.19 -12.90
CA PHE A 337 2.14 -26.09 -13.08
C PHE A 337 2.87 -25.84 -11.77
N ILE A 338 4.08 -26.43 -11.66
CA ILE A 338 4.91 -26.39 -10.46
C ILE A 338 5.80 -25.18 -10.52
N LYS A 339 5.85 -24.38 -9.45
CA LYS A 339 6.77 -23.26 -9.27
C LYS A 339 7.52 -23.43 -7.94
N THR A 340 8.84 -23.32 -7.98
CA THR A 340 9.70 -23.37 -6.79
C THR A 340 10.66 -22.20 -6.82
N GLY A 341 11.10 -21.72 -5.67
CA GLY A 341 12.07 -20.64 -5.64
C GLY A 341 12.72 -20.44 -4.27
N ALA A 342 13.76 -19.61 -4.30
CA ALA A 342 14.54 -19.21 -3.13
C ALA A 342 14.80 -17.71 -3.16
N GLU A 343 14.82 -17.08 -2.00
CA GLU A 343 15.13 -15.67 -1.82
C GLU A 343 16.12 -15.47 -0.68
N LEU A 344 17.10 -14.60 -0.90
CA LEU A 344 18.01 -14.08 0.11
C LEU A 344 17.87 -12.56 0.15
N LYS A 345 17.61 -12.00 1.32
CA LYS A 345 17.40 -10.57 1.50
C LYS A 345 18.13 -10.08 2.75
N ARG A 346 18.87 -8.99 2.62
CA ARG A 346 19.46 -8.25 3.72
C ARG A 346 18.89 -6.85 3.77
N LEU A 347 18.40 -6.48 4.93
CA LEU A 347 17.97 -5.13 5.26
C LEU A 347 18.92 -4.59 6.33
N SER A 348 19.39 -3.36 6.16
CA SER A 348 20.15 -2.63 7.18
C SER A 348 19.61 -1.22 7.30
N GLN A 349 19.51 -0.74 8.55
CA GLN A 349 19.13 0.62 8.88
C GLN A 349 20.15 1.17 9.88
N GLN A 350 20.56 2.41 9.64
CA GLN A 350 21.34 3.21 10.58
C GLN A 350 20.54 4.48 10.80
N GLU A 351 20.47 4.92 12.04
CA GLU A 351 19.77 6.13 12.43
C GLU A 351 20.56 6.82 13.53
N ASP A 352 20.89 8.09 13.31
CA ASP A 352 21.58 8.95 14.25
C ASP A 352 20.62 10.09 14.62
N ILE A 353 20.24 10.18 15.91
CA ILE A 353 19.33 11.19 16.44
C ILE A 353 20.07 12.02 17.47
N ARG A 354 20.13 13.32 17.26
CA ARG A 354 20.75 14.26 18.19
C ARG A 354 19.74 15.34 18.59
N VAL A 355 19.53 15.50 19.91
CA VAL A 355 18.57 16.45 20.45
C VAL A 355 19.31 17.49 21.27
N LEU A 356 19.06 18.78 21.00
CA LEU A 356 19.53 19.91 21.74
C LEU A 356 18.36 20.65 22.39
N ASN A 357 18.48 21.04 23.66
CA ASN A 357 17.52 21.86 24.38
C ASN A 357 18.20 23.16 24.81
N ASN A 358 17.70 24.31 24.39
CA ASN A 358 18.36 25.61 24.60
C ASN A 358 19.84 25.60 24.15
N GLY A 359 20.17 24.88 23.07
CA GLY A 359 21.54 24.77 22.56
C GLY A 359 22.46 23.80 23.32
N ILE A 360 21.96 23.11 24.35
CA ILE A 360 22.69 22.08 25.10
C ILE A 360 22.23 20.71 24.59
N GLU A 361 23.20 19.86 24.22
CA GLU A 361 22.91 18.48 23.79
C GLU A 361 22.35 17.68 24.99
N THR A 362 21.12 17.15 24.81
CA THR A 362 20.40 16.40 25.84
C THR A 362 20.27 14.91 25.46
N SER A 363 20.37 14.58 24.19
CA SER A 363 20.39 13.19 23.69
C SER A 363 21.26 13.10 22.45
N ASN A 364 21.97 11.97 22.33
CA ASN A 364 22.72 11.59 21.14
C ASN A 364 22.67 10.07 21.00
N GLU A 365 21.79 9.63 20.12
CA GLU A 365 21.48 8.21 19.93
C GLU A 365 22.00 7.73 18.59
N HIS A 366 22.61 6.57 18.60
CA HIS A 366 23.12 5.90 17.43
C HIS A 366 22.54 4.48 17.37
N GLN A 367 21.68 4.22 16.37
CA GLN A 367 20.99 2.97 16.22
C GLN A 367 21.44 2.25 14.95
N ARG A 368 21.73 0.96 15.05
CA ARG A 368 22.03 0.09 13.92
C ARG A 368 21.15 -1.15 14.00
N LEU A 369 20.45 -1.41 12.93
CA LEU A 369 19.55 -2.54 12.78
C LEU A 369 19.94 -3.33 11.53
N ARG A 370 20.00 -4.64 11.63
CA ARG A 370 20.22 -5.53 10.50
C ARG A 370 19.25 -6.69 10.55
N GLN A 371 18.67 -7.02 9.41
CA GLN A 371 17.84 -8.20 9.24
C GLN A 371 18.31 -8.96 8.01
N ASP A 372 18.64 -10.23 8.20
CA ASP A 372 18.94 -11.20 7.14
C ASP A 372 17.77 -12.17 7.05
N LYS A 373 17.20 -12.34 5.85
CA LYS A 373 16.09 -13.24 5.56
C LYS A 373 16.47 -14.20 4.47
N SER A 374 16.22 -15.47 4.67
CA SER A 374 16.29 -16.51 3.66
C SER A 374 14.95 -17.23 3.55
N SER A 375 14.49 -17.48 2.33
CA SER A 375 13.21 -18.10 2.07
C SER A 375 13.32 -19.17 1.01
N LEU A 376 12.49 -20.21 1.16
CA LEU A 376 12.27 -21.26 0.15
C LEU A 376 10.78 -21.44 -0.03
N TYR A 377 10.32 -21.60 -1.26
CA TYR A 377 8.91 -21.88 -1.53
C TYR A 377 8.72 -22.91 -2.62
N ALA A 378 7.58 -23.58 -2.55
CA ALA A 378 7.08 -24.45 -3.61
C ALA A 378 5.55 -24.34 -3.66
N GLN A 379 5.00 -24.31 -4.88
CA GLN A 379 3.57 -24.39 -5.13
C GLN A 379 3.32 -25.19 -6.39
N ASP A 380 2.13 -25.80 -6.48
CA ASP A 380 1.67 -26.54 -7.64
C ASP A 380 0.26 -26.09 -7.99
N GLU A 381 0.05 -25.57 -9.18
CA GLU A 381 -1.26 -25.26 -9.70
C GLU A 381 -1.76 -26.48 -10.48
N ILE A 382 -2.76 -27.14 -9.92
CA ILE A 382 -3.30 -28.43 -10.41
C ILE A 382 -4.66 -28.18 -11.07
N SER A 383 -4.75 -28.42 -12.38
CA SER A 383 -6.02 -28.40 -13.11
C SER A 383 -6.75 -29.72 -12.91
N ILE A 384 -7.95 -29.72 -12.32
CA ILE A 384 -8.77 -30.90 -12.05
C ILE A 384 -10.02 -30.84 -12.93
N GLY A 385 -9.98 -31.54 -14.06
CA GLY A 385 -10.99 -31.42 -15.11
C GLY A 385 -10.99 -29.99 -15.71
N GLU A 386 -12.14 -29.59 -16.25
CA GLU A 386 -12.26 -28.30 -16.97
C GLU A 386 -12.57 -27.11 -16.04
N ASN A 387 -13.11 -27.38 -14.86
CA ASN A 387 -13.73 -26.35 -14.03
C ASN A 387 -12.97 -26.02 -12.73
N THR A 388 -12.00 -26.84 -12.33
CA THR A 388 -11.36 -26.72 -11.02
C THR A 388 -9.86 -26.51 -11.15
N VAL A 389 -9.34 -25.51 -10.45
CA VAL A 389 -7.91 -25.32 -10.27
C VAL A 389 -7.61 -25.25 -8.77
N LEU A 390 -6.71 -26.10 -8.30
CA LEU A 390 -6.26 -26.17 -6.91
C LEU A 390 -4.79 -25.80 -6.84
N THR A 391 -4.43 -24.85 -5.97
CA THR A 391 -3.04 -24.40 -5.80
C THR A 391 -2.60 -24.54 -4.35
N PRO A 392 -2.14 -25.73 -3.91
CA PRO A 392 -1.41 -25.88 -2.67
C PRO A 392 -0.02 -25.26 -2.79
N GLY A 393 0.43 -24.63 -1.70
CA GLY A 393 1.74 -24.04 -1.60
C GLY A 393 2.28 -24.06 -0.17
N ILE A 394 3.60 -24.00 -0.05
CA ILE A 394 4.30 -23.88 1.21
C ILE A 394 5.49 -22.95 1.06
N ARG A 395 5.68 -22.08 2.04
CA ARG A 395 6.86 -21.22 2.15
C ARG A 395 7.50 -21.41 3.52
N TYR A 396 8.81 -21.54 3.52
CA TYR A 396 9.65 -21.50 4.71
C TYR A 396 10.45 -20.20 4.71
N GLU A 397 10.48 -19.50 5.83
CA GLU A 397 11.31 -18.31 6.03
C GLU A 397 12.11 -18.43 7.32
N ASN A 398 13.40 -18.08 7.22
CA ASN A 398 14.30 -17.88 8.33
C ASN A 398 14.70 -16.42 8.38
N VAL A 399 14.49 -15.75 9.51
CA VAL A 399 14.79 -14.33 9.73
C VAL A 399 15.73 -14.22 10.91
N SER A 400 16.92 -13.66 10.68
CA SER A 400 17.90 -13.31 11.70
C SER A 400 17.97 -11.79 11.83
N ARG A 401 17.89 -11.28 13.04
CA ARG A 401 17.90 -9.85 13.36
C ARG A 401 19.01 -9.54 14.35
N ASP A 402 19.65 -8.40 14.15
CA ASP A 402 20.67 -7.84 15.04
C ASP A 402 20.36 -6.34 15.23
N PHE A 403 20.06 -5.97 16.48
CA PHE A 403 19.73 -4.60 16.90
C PHE A 403 20.31 -4.32 18.29
N GLY A 404 21.57 -4.77 18.54
CA GLY A 404 22.21 -4.77 19.84
C GLY A 404 21.98 -6.07 20.61
N ALA A 405 20.91 -6.81 20.26
CA ALA A 405 20.68 -8.18 20.65
C ALA A 405 20.26 -8.99 19.40
N SER A 406 20.61 -10.26 19.39
CA SER A 406 20.32 -11.13 18.25
C SER A 406 19.04 -11.92 18.49
N SER A 407 18.14 -11.92 17.50
CA SER A 407 16.97 -12.81 17.47
C SER A 407 16.93 -13.61 16.19
N ARG A 408 16.36 -14.81 16.27
CA ARG A 408 16.16 -15.69 15.11
C ARG A 408 14.75 -16.26 15.14
N LEU A 409 14.09 -16.21 14.00
CA LEU A 409 12.73 -16.66 13.79
C LEU A 409 12.69 -17.60 12.61
N ASP A 410 12.02 -18.75 12.76
CA ASP A 410 11.79 -19.74 11.73
C ASP A 410 10.29 -20.01 11.63
N TYR A 411 9.72 -19.96 10.43
CA TYR A 411 8.31 -20.29 10.27
C TYR A 411 7.96 -20.91 8.93
N PHE A 412 6.89 -21.70 8.96
CA PHE A 412 6.26 -22.30 7.78
C PHE A 412 4.91 -21.64 7.54
N ALA A 413 4.68 -21.23 6.30
CA ALA A 413 3.46 -20.58 5.83
C ALA A 413 2.83 -21.43 4.71
N PRO A 414 2.01 -22.44 5.04
CA PRO A 414 1.21 -23.14 4.06
C PRO A 414 0.08 -22.25 3.54
N SER A 415 -0.24 -22.43 2.26
CA SER A 415 -1.40 -21.82 1.61
C SER A 415 -2.08 -22.81 0.68
N MET A 416 -3.38 -22.62 0.45
CA MET A 416 -4.14 -23.37 -0.54
C MET A 416 -5.18 -22.46 -1.15
N HIS A 417 -5.23 -22.41 -2.47
CA HIS A 417 -6.21 -21.65 -3.22
C HIS A 417 -7.00 -22.58 -4.13
N LEU A 418 -8.28 -22.33 -4.25
CA LEU A 418 -9.22 -23.05 -5.09
C LEU A 418 -9.92 -22.07 -6.02
N LEU A 419 -9.94 -22.35 -7.30
CA LEU A 419 -10.83 -21.77 -8.28
C LEU A 419 -11.79 -22.86 -8.76
N TYR A 420 -13.09 -22.58 -8.69
CA TYR A 420 -14.13 -23.41 -9.28
C TYR A 420 -14.96 -22.57 -10.26
N ARG A 421 -14.91 -22.92 -11.54
CA ARG A 421 -15.68 -22.27 -12.60
C ARG A 421 -17.09 -22.86 -12.59
N LEU A 422 -18.06 -22.09 -12.08
CA LEU A 422 -19.48 -22.46 -12.08
C LEU A 422 -20.07 -22.39 -13.49
N SER A 423 -19.60 -21.43 -14.29
CA SER A 423 -19.92 -21.25 -15.70
C SER A 423 -18.76 -20.56 -16.42
N LEU A 424 -18.92 -20.27 -17.72
CA LEU A 424 -17.94 -19.47 -18.47
C LEU A 424 -17.73 -18.05 -17.89
N ASN A 425 -18.70 -17.55 -17.14
CA ASN A 425 -18.70 -16.19 -16.63
C ASN A 425 -18.75 -16.11 -15.09
N ASP A 426 -18.85 -17.24 -14.41
CA ASP A 426 -19.04 -17.30 -12.97
C ASP A 426 -17.95 -18.11 -12.29
N ASN A 427 -17.22 -17.49 -11.39
CA ASN A 427 -16.17 -18.11 -10.61
C ASN A 427 -16.50 -18.11 -9.11
N LEU A 428 -16.20 -19.21 -8.45
CA LEU A 428 -16.12 -19.32 -7.00
C LEU A 428 -14.67 -19.56 -6.62
N ARG A 429 -14.14 -18.73 -5.72
CA ARG A 429 -12.80 -18.91 -5.16
C ARG A 429 -12.88 -19.15 -3.68
N ALA A 430 -11.98 -19.99 -3.18
CA ALA A 430 -11.76 -20.17 -1.74
C ALA A 430 -10.26 -20.23 -1.46
N SER A 431 -9.83 -19.73 -0.32
CA SER A 431 -8.44 -19.87 0.10
C SER A 431 -8.30 -20.02 1.60
N ILE A 432 -7.22 -20.68 2.00
CA ILE A 432 -6.72 -20.75 3.36
C ILE A 432 -5.22 -20.46 3.33
N ALA A 433 -4.73 -19.56 4.19
CA ALA A 433 -3.33 -19.22 4.26
C ALA A 433 -2.90 -18.92 5.69
N LYS A 434 -1.71 -19.42 6.07
CA LYS A 434 -1.03 -19.01 7.29
C LYS A 434 -0.05 -17.90 6.96
N THR A 435 -0.15 -16.79 7.70
CA THR A 435 0.69 -15.61 7.54
C THR A 435 1.25 -15.16 8.88
N VAL A 436 2.26 -14.32 8.85
CA VAL A 436 2.88 -13.75 10.04
C VAL A 436 3.04 -12.25 9.89
N LYS A 437 3.10 -11.52 11.01
CA LYS A 437 3.60 -10.16 11.06
C LYS A 437 4.76 -10.12 12.05
N LEU A 438 5.93 -9.82 11.54
CA LEU A 438 7.09 -9.61 12.39
C LEU A 438 6.95 -8.29 13.14
N PRO A 439 7.36 -8.21 14.42
CA PRO A 439 7.50 -6.93 15.10
C PRO A 439 8.39 -6.01 14.26
N ARG A 440 8.05 -4.74 14.18
CA ARG A 440 8.89 -3.76 13.51
C ARG A 440 10.19 -3.55 14.28
N LEU A 441 11.20 -3.04 13.62
CA LEU A 441 12.49 -2.83 14.25
C LEU A 441 12.44 -1.79 15.39
N ASP A 442 11.62 -0.75 15.21
CA ASP A 442 11.33 0.26 16.23
C ASP A 442 10.54 -0.30 17.43
N GLU A 443 9.70 -1.32 17.21
CA GLU A 443 8.96 -2.03 18.27
C GLU A 443 9.89 -2.92 19.13
N LEU A 444 11.06 -3.30 18.61
CA LEU A 444 12.03 -4.13 19.32
C LEU A 444 13.14 -3.33 20.02
N SER A 445 13.38 -2.08 19.60
CA SER A 445 14.43 -1.24 20.17
C SER A 445 14.08 -0.80 21.58
N GLU A 446 14.93 -1.09 22.56
CA GLU A 446 14.74 -0.66 23.96
C GLU A 446 15.16 0.79 24.21
N ASN A 447 15.60 1.52 23.19
CA ASN A 447 15.87 2.94 23.30
C ASN A 447 14.60 3.69 23.71
N VAL A 448 14.74 4.67 24.57
CA VAL A 448 13.63 5.46 25.09
C VAL A 448 13.55 6.76 24.30
N ASP A 449 12.53 6.90 23.46
CA ASP A 449 12.17 8.17 22.82
C ASP A 449 11.40 9.01 23.87
N SER A 450 12.08 10.01 24.43
CA SER A 450 11.54 10.81 25.51
C SER A 450 10.46 11.76 24.99
N SER A 451 9.34 11.83 25.71
CA SER A 451 8.30 12.81 25.42
C SER A 451 8.87 14.23 25.42
N LEU A 452 8.48 15.02 24.41
CA LEU A 452 8.83 16.44 24.31
C LEU A 452 8.05 17.31 25.30
N GLU A 453 6.93 16.79 25.81
CA GLU A 453 6.08 17.42 26.81
C GLU A 453 6.39 16.87 28.21
N LEU A 454 5.66 17.36 29.24
CA LEU A 454 5.76 16.80 30.57
C LEU A 454 5.39 15.31 30.53
N ASN A 455 6.27 14.43 31.01
CA ASN A 455 5.99 13.01 31.05
C ASN A 455 4.85 12.70 32.02
N ASP A 456 3.73 12.31 31.46
CA ASP A 456 2.54 11.84 32.19
C ASP A 456 1.91 10.64 31.44
N LEU A 457 0.75 10.17 31.90
CA LEU A 457 0.06 9.06 31.26
C LEU A 457 -0.36 9.37 29.81
N ASN A 458 -0.54 10.66 29.48
CA ASN A 458 -0.97 11.14 28.18
C ASN A 458 0.19 11.37 27.23
N HIS A 459 1.35 11.68 27.78
CA HIS A 459 2.59 11.96 27.07
C HIS A 459 3.71 11.04 27.59
N PRO A 460 3.53 9.69 27.48
CA PRO A 460 4.54 8.76 27.93
C PRO A 460 5.78 8.84 27.03
N ASP A 461 6.92 8.48 27.58
CA ASP A 461 8.06 8.10 26.76
C ASP A 461 7.70 6.85 25.96
N VAL A 462 8.27 6.68 24.78
CA VAL A 462 8.03 5.51 23.95
C VAL A 462 9.29 4.65 23.89
N SER A 463 9.15 3.35 24.08
CA SER A 463 10.25 2.42 23.96
C SER A 463 9.75 1.10 23.37
N GLY A 464 10.66 0.31 22.80
CA GLY A 464 10.32 -1.01 22.30
C GLY A 464 10.38 -2.11 23.37
N ASN A 465 10.18 -3.33 22.92
CA ASN A 465 10.25 -4.54 23.74
C ASN A 465 10.95 -5.65 22.94
N ILE A 466 12.17 -5.98 23.35
CA ILE A 466 13.01 -6.99 22.72
C ILE A 466 12.39 -8.41 22.76
N ASN A 467 11.46 -8.66 23.69
CA ASN A 467 10.85 -9.96 23.91
C ASN A 467 9.57 -10.18 23.08
N LEU A 468 9.23 -9.25 22.17
CA LEU A 468 8.06 -9.41 21.31
C LEU A 468 8.19 -10.64 20.42
N LYS A 469 7.09 -11.38 20.36
CA LYS A 469 6.88 -12.46 19.41
C LYS A 469 6.21 -11.93 18.16
N GLU A 470 6.35 -12.68 17.05
CA GLU A 470 5.60 -12.44 15.83
C GLU A 470 4.10 -12.70 16.04
N GLU A 471 3.24 -11.87 15.45
CA GLU A 471 1.83 -12.18 15.30
C GLU A 471 1.68 -13.30 14.24
N LYS A 472 0.84 -14.29 14.50
CA LYS A 472 0.53 -15.40 13.58
C LYS A 472 -0.92 -15.36 13.20
N ALA A 473 -1.24 -15.48 11.92
CA ALA A 473 -2.62 -15.50 11.48
C ALA A 473 -2.94 -16.70 10.62
N LEU A 474 -4.14 -17.24 10.80
CA LEU A 474 -4.79 -18.18 9.91
C LEU A 474 -5.98 -17.47 9.27
N SER A 475 -5.94 -17.33 7.94
CA SER A 475 -6.93 -16.60 7.15
C SER A 475 -7.71 -17.54 6.25
N TYR A 476 -9.02 -17.35 6.19
CA TYR A 476 -9.95 -18.03 5.28
C TYR A 476 -10.62 -16.98 4.40
N GLU A 477 -10.76 -17.25 3.11
CA GLU A 477 -11.45 -16.37 2.16
C GLU A 477 -12.36 -17.19 1.26
N VAL A 478 -13.53 -16.65 0.96
CA VAL A 478 -14.43 -17.14 -0.09
C VAL A 478 -14.90 -15.95 -0.92
N ARG A 479 -14.94 -16.09 -2.24
CA ARG A 479 -15.33 -15.04 -3.17
C ARG A 479 -16.07 -15.61 -4.36
N TYR A 480 -17.21 -15.01 -4.70
CA TYR A 480 -17.94 -15.22 -5.95
C TYR A 480 -17.69 -14.04 -6.87
N GLU A 481 -17.51 -14.31 -8.16
CA GLU A 481 -17.32 -13.31 -9.22
C GLU A 481 -18.15 -13.68 -10.45
N HIS A 482 -18.86 -12.69 -10.97
CA HIS A 482 -19.53 -12.77 -12.26
C HIS A 482 -18.92 -11.76 -13.22
N PHE A 483 -18.49 -12.23 -14.38
CA PHE A 483 -17.86 -11.43 -15.44
C PHE A 483 -18.89 -11.16 -16.53
N PHE A 484 -19.16 -9.88 -16.80
CA PHE A 484 -20.06 -9.48 -17.86
C PHE A 484 -19.33 -9.48 -19.21
N GLU A 485 -20.09 -9.65 -20.31
CA GLU A 485 -19.55 -9.61 -21.68
C GLU A 485 -18.89 -8.26 -22.05
N ASP A 486 -19.34 -7.17 -21.43
CA ASP A 486 -18.81 -5.82 -21.60
C ASP A 486 -17.55 -5.52 -20.76
N LYS A 487 -16.85 -6.57 -20.33
CA LYS A 487 -15.69 -6.49 -19.42
C LYS A 487 -16.01 -5.90 -18.04
N GLY A 488 -17.28 -5.84 -17.68
CA GLY A 488 -17.72 -5.50 -16.33
C GLY A 488 -17.56 -6.69 -15.38
N ILE A 489 -17.69 -6.42 -14.07
CA ILE A 489 -17.63 -7.44 -13.03
C ILE A 489 -18.56 -7.07 -11.86
N ILE A 490 -19.17 -8.07 -11.27
CA ILE A 490 -19.72 -8.01 -9.93
C ILE A 490 -19.05 -9.09 -9.08
N SER A 491 -18.61 -8.72 -7.90
CA SER A 491 -17.92 -9.62 -6.98
C SER A 491 -18.43 -9.42 -5.57
N ILE A 492 -18.62 -10.53 -4.86
CA ILE A 492 -18.87 -10.54 -3.42
C ILE A 492 -17.94 -11.56 -2.78
N GLY A 493 -17.24 -11.15 -1.73
CA GLY A 493 -16.34 -12.03 -1.00
C GLY A 493 -16.33 -11.70 0.48
N GLY A 494 -15.78 -12.61 1.25
CA GLY A 494 -15.55 -12.40 2.66
C GLY A 494 -14.31 -13.12 3.13
N PHE A 495 -13.68 -12.60 4.16
CA PHE A 495 -12.60 -13.29 4.84
C PHE A 495 -12.86 -13.35 6.35
N TYR A 496 -12.28 -14.36 6.97
CA TYR A 496 -12.20 -14.52 8.41
C TYR A 496 -10.77 -14.84 8.81
N ARG A 497 -10.24 -14.12 9.80
CA ARG A 497 -8.85 -14.23 10.23
C ARG A 497 -8.78 -14.36 11.75
N VAL A 498 -8.01 -15.34 12.21
CA VAL A 498 -7.64 -15.52 13.63
C VAL A 498 -6.18 -15.14 13.76
N ILE A 499 -5.85 -14.26 14.68
CA ILE A 499 -4.51 -13.72 14.93
C ILE A 499 -4.10 -14.07 16.34
N ASP A 500 -3.04 -14.86 16.49
CA ASP A 500 -2.41 -15.14 17.77
C ASP A 500 -1.29 -14.15 18.05
N ASP A 501 -1.00 -13.92 19.35
CA ASP A 501 0.07 -13.04 19.81
C ASP A 501 -0.06 -11.59 19.26
N LYS A 502 -1.29 -11.06 19.15
CA LYS A 502 -1.56 -9.70 18.66
C LYS A 502 -0.74 -8.67 19.43
N ILE A 503 0.01 -7.83 18.70
CA ILE A 503 0.83 -6.77 19.30
C ILE A 503 -0.05 -5.54 19.55
N GLU A 504 -0.09 -5.10 20.81
CA GLU A 504 -0.74 -3.88 21.29
C GLU A 504 0.27 -3.06 22.10
N LYS A 505 -0.11 -1.87 22.56
CA LYS A 505 0.75 -0.98 23.36
C LYS A 505 0.17 -0.80 24.76
N LEU A 506 1.05 -0.78 25.75
CA LEU A 506 0.71 -0.57 27.15
C LEU A 506 1.63 0.49 27.75
N THR A 507 1.04 1.48 28.44
CA THR A 507 1.76 2.48 29.21
C THR A 507 1.89 2.04 30.66
N THR A 508 3.13 1.99 31.15
CA THR A 508 3.43 1.61 32.54
C THR A 508 4.30 2.67 33.20
N LEU A 509 4.24 2.75 34.54
CA LEU A 509 5.12 3.61 35.34
C LEU A 509 6.42 2.86 35.66
N GLU A 510 7.50 3.20 35.02
CA GLU A 510 8.82 2.60 35.16
C GLU A 510 9.84 3.64 35.66
N GLY A 511 10.49 3.40 36.81
CA GLY A 511 11.49 4.32 37.35
C GLY A 511 10.99 5.75 37.62
N GLY A 512 9.70 5.95 37.81
CA GLY A 512 9.06 7.25 38.02
C GLY A 512 8.68 8.01 36.76
N ARG A 513 8.79 7.37 35.56
CA ARG A 513 8.35 7.89 34.29
C ARG A 513 7.32 6.95 33.65
N TYR A 514 6.34 7.51 32.98
CA TYR A 514 5.39 6.73 32.16
C TYR A 514 6.09 6.34 30.85
N ILE A 515 6.06 5.04 30.52
CA ILE A 515 6.66 4.51 29.29
C ILE A 515 5.64 3.64 28.57
N GLU A 516 5.36 3.94 27.30
CA GLU A 516 4.56 3.13 26.40
C GLU A 516 5.43 2.08 25.71
N ARG A 517 5.09 0.81 25.89
CA ARG A 517 5.80 -0.31 25.25
C ARG A 517 4.83 -1.24 24.50
N PRO A 518 5.25 -1.79 23.35
CA PRO A 518 4.48 -2.85 22.68
C PRO A 518 4.59 -4.17 23.46
N TYR A 519 3.51 -4.94 23.47
CA TYR A 519 3.43 -6.27 24.09
C TYR A 519 2.51 -7.19 23.30
N ASN A 520 2.67 -8.51 23.45
CA ASN A 520 1.77 -9.49 22.84
C ASN A 520 0.53 -9.64 23.74
N ALA A 521 -0.58 -9.12 23.26
CA ALA A 521 -1.80 -8.93 24.05
C ALA A 521 -2.67 -10.20 24.13
N GLY A 522 -2.74 -11.01 23.06
CA GLY A 522 -3.57 -12.21 23.02
C GLY A 522 -4.16 -12.53 21.65
N GLU A 523 -5.30 -13.23 21.63
CA GLU A 523 -5.99 -13.62 20.39
C GLU A 523 -6.88 -12.52 19.87
N ALA A 524 -6.75 -12.20 18.58
CA ALA A 524 -7.66 -11.31 17.87
C ALA A 524 -8.36 -12.03 16.72
N LYS A 525 -9.57 -11.58 16.41
CA LYS A 525 -10.37 -12.06 15.28
C LYS A 525 -10.79 -10.89 14.43
N LEU A 526 -10.73 -11.05 13.11
CA LEU A 526 -11.15 -10.05 12.15
C LEU A 526 -11.95 -10.76 11.06
N TRP A 527 -13.11 -10.18 10.68
CA TRP A 527 -13.84 -10.61 9.49
C TRP A 527 -14.25 -9.41 8.64
N SER A 528 -14.42 -9.65 7.36
CA SER A 528 -14.85 -8.64 6.40
C SER A 528 -15.73 -9.25 5.33
N ILE A 529 -16.69 -8.44 4.84
CA ILE A 529 -17.44 -8.68 3.61
C ILE A 529 -17.07 -7.57 2.64
N GLU A 530 -16.72 -7.95 1.42
CA GLU A 530 -16.29 -7.06 0.37
C GLU A 530 -17.15 -7.24 -0.87
N MET A 531 -17.57 -6.13 -1.46
CA MET A 531 -18.36 -6.08 -2.68
C MET A 531 -17.67 -5.20 -3.72
N GLU A 532 -17.77 -5.57 -4.99
CA GLU A 532 -17.25 -4.80 -6.11
C GLU A 532 -18.25 -4.86 -7.26
N LEU A 533 -18.47 -3.74 -7.92
CA LEU A 533 -19.26 -3.62 -9.14
C LEU A 533 -18.52 -2.72 -10.11
N LYS A 534 -18.39 -3.17 -11.36
CA LYS A 534 -18.03 -2.34 -12.49
C LYS A 534 -18.90 -2.78 -13.67
N LYS A 535 -19.62 -1.84 -14.27
CA LYS A 535 -20.58 -2.17 -15.34
C LYS A 535 -20.70 -1.03 -16.34
N SER A 536 -20.59 -1.35 -17.63
CA SER A 536 -21.03 -0.46 -18.69
C SER A 536 -22.55 -0.45 -18.78
N LEU A 537 -23.12 0.73 -18.96
CA LEU A 537 -24.54 0.93 -19.21
C LEU A 537 -24.80 1.39 -20.66
N ASP A 538 -23.91 1.06 -21.59
CA ASP A 538 -23.99 1.42 -23.02
C ASP A 538 -25.33 1.04 -23.67
N SER A 539 -25.96 -0.05 -23.22
CA SER A 539 -27.26 -0.48 -23.70
C SER A 539 -28.42 0.49 -23.36
N TYR A 540 -28.22 1.33 -22.35
CA TYR A 540 -29.19 2.34 -21.91
C TYR A 540 -28.77 3.75 -22.34
N VAL A 541 -27.52 4.12 -22.08
CA VAL A 541 -26.92 5.40 -22.45
C VAL A 541 -25.50 5.15 -22.92
N SER A 542 -25.24 5.47 -24.20
CA SER A 542 -23.93 5.23 -24.81
C SER A 542 -22.80 5.94 -24.06
N GLY A 543 -21.76 5.19 -23.71
CA GLY A 543 -20.59 5.66 -22.98
C GLY A 543 -20.79 5.87 -21.49
N LEU A 544 -21.91 5.47 -20.91
CA LEU A 544 -22.17 5.54 -19.48
C LEU A 544 -21.61 4.30 -18.76
N GLY A 545 -20.82 4.51 -17.70
CA GLY A 545 -20.29 3.49 -16.81
C GLY A 545 -20.63 3.77 -15.36
N ILE A 546 -20.75 2.71 -14.57
CA ILE A 546 -20.86 2.79 -13.11
C ILE A 546 -19.82 1.88 -12.48
N PHE A 547 -19.28 2.31 -11.36
CA PHE A 547 -18.36 1.53 -10.55
C PHE A 547 -18.61 1.76 -9.07
N GLY A 548 -18.26 0.77 -8.27
CA GLY A 548 -18.33 0.89 -6.83
C GLY A 548 -17.71 -0.28 -6.12
N ASN A 549 -17.32 -0.05 -4.88
CA ASN A 549 -16.90 -1.09 -3.96
C ASN A 549 -17.33 -0.73 -2.54
N ALA A 550 -17.56 -1.73 -1.73
CA ALA A 550 -17.88 -1.59 -0.32
C ALA A 550 -17.17 -2.68 0.48
N THR A 551 -16.68 -2.30 1.66
CA THR A 551 -16.08 -3.20 2.64
C THR A 551 -16.79 -2.98 3.97
N PHE A 552 -17.29 -4.04 4.57
CA PHE A 552 -17.83 -4.08 5.93
C PHE A 552 -16.95 -5.00 6.74
N GLN A 553 -16.48 -4.55 7.89
CA GLN A 553 -15.59 -5.33 8.73
C GLN A 553 -15.87 -5.16 10.20
N ASN A 554 -15.49 -6.15 11.00
CA ASN A 554 -15.55 -6.09 12.43
C ASN A 554 -14.42 -6.92 13.04
N SER A 555 -13.99 -6.56 14.22
CA SER A 555 -12.87 -7.20 14.90
C SER A 555 -13.13 -7.40 16.37
N SER A 556 -12.43 -8.35 16.97
CA SER A 556 -12.40 -8.53 18.43
C SER A 556 -11.02 -8.95 18.89
N LEU A 557 -10.53 -8.36 19.94
CA LEU A 557 -9.33 -8.74 20.68
C LEU A 557 -9.74 -9.24 22.05
N THR A 558 -9.28 -10.41 22.45
CA THR A 558 -9.54 -11.01 23.76
C THR A 558 -8.35 -10.80 24.68
N LEU A 559 -8.56 -10.14 25.81
CA LEU A 559 -7.56 -9.81 26.83
C LEU A 559 -8.10 -10.20 28.20
N ASN A 560 -7.46 -11.13 28.90
CA ASN A 560 -7.83 -11.52 30.27
C ASN A 560 -9.35 -11.71 30.46
N ASP A 561 -9.99 -12.45 29.55
CA ASP A 561 -11.44 -12.72 29.48
C ASP A 561 -12.35 -11.50 29.10
N SER A 562 -11.80 -10.31 28.90
CA SER A 562 -12.50 -9.18 28.32
C SER A 562 -12.37 -9.16 26.80
N LYS A 563 -13.34 -8.55 26.10
CA LYS A 563 -13.32 -8.41 24.65
C LYS A 563 -13.53 -6.96 24.26
N ARG A 564 -12.69 -6.49 23.33
CA ARG A 564 -12.83 -5.19 22.68
C ARG A 564 -12.50 -5.27 21.20
N PRO A 565 -12.86 -4.29 20.36
CA PRO A 565 -12.37 -4.21 18.99
C PRO A 565 -10.84 -4.06 18.92
N ILE A 566 -10.24 -4.37 17.76
CA ILE A 566 -8.88 -3.95 17.44
C ILE A 566 -8.92 -2.45 17.18
N LYS A 567 -8.09 -1.68 17.89
CA LYS A 567 -8.07 -0.22 17.86
C LYS A 567 -8.01 0.38 16.46
N GLY A 568 -8.82 1.41 16.22
CA GLY A 568 -8.87 2.19 14.98
C GLY A 568 -9.29 1.35 13.77
N THR A 569 -10.16 0.36 13.95
CA THR A 569 -10.73 -0.43 12.86
C THR A 569 -12.04 0.21 12.42
N ASN A 570 -12.07 0.83 11.23
CA ASN A 570 -13.29 1.40 10.68
C ASN A 570 -14.28 0.28 10.34
N ASP A 571 -15.58 0.46 10.68
CA ASP A 571 -16.60 -0.57 10.48
C ASP A 571 -16.92 -0.80 9.00
N TYR A 572 -16.86 0.26 8.18
CA TYR A 572 -17.15 0.19 6.76
C TYR A 572 -16.44 1.27 5.95
N LEU A 573 -16.21 0.94 4.69
CA LEU A 573 -15.64 1.81 3.69
C LEU A 573 -16.40 1.58 2.39
N TYR A 574 -16.77 2.63 1.64
CA TYR A 574 -17.28 2.46 0.29
C TYR A 574 -16.83 3.58 -0.65
N ASN A 575 -16.70 3.21 -1.92
CA ASN A 575 -16.47 4.12 -3.03
C ASN A 575 -17.54 3.84 -4.09
N VAL A 576 -18.15 4.86 -4.63
CA VAL A 576 -19.11 4.77 -5.72
C VAL A 576 -18.86 5.87 -6.73
N GLY A 577 -19.04 5.58 -8.01
CA GLY A 577 -18.83 6.58 -9.03
C GLY A 577 -19.56 6.26 -10.33
N VAL A 578 -19.62 7.28 -11.14
CA VAL A 578 -20.23 7.26 -12.48
C VAL A 578 -19.29 7.99 -13.44
N ASP A 579 -19.06 7.41 -14.58
CA ASP A 579 -18.34 8.03 -15.69
C ASP A 579 -19.18 8.02 -16.97
N HIS A 580 -18.99 9.03 -17.79
CA HIS A 580 -19.66 9.14 -19.07
C HIS A 580 -18.70 9.62 -20.14
N THR A 581 -18.57 8.83 -21.20
CA THR A 581 -17.75 9.16 -22.38
C THR A 581 -18.63 9.57 -23.54
N LEU A 582 -18.57 10.86 -23.88
CA LEU A 582 -19.21 11.43 -25.06
C LEU A 582 -18.25 11.33 -26.26
N SER A 583 -18.30 10.21 -26.99
CA SER A 583 -17.35 9.91 -28.08
C SER A 583 -17.36 10.98 -29.17
N ALA A 584 -18.53 11.53 -29.53
CA ALA A 584 -18.66 12.60 -30.54
C ALA A 584 -17.90 13.88 -30.14
N TYR A 585 -17.75 14.17 -28.85
CA TYR A 585 -17.03 15.34 -28.32
C TYR A 585 -15.63 14.99 -27.82
N ARG A 586 -15.24 13.71 -27.86
CA ARG A 586 -14.00 13.19 -27.27
C ARG A 586 -13.83 13.61 -25.80
N LEU A 587 -14.93 13.63 -25.07
CA LEU A 587 -15.02 14.10 -23.69
C LEU A 587 -15.42 12.95 -22.78
N THR A 588 -14.65 12.71 -21.73
CA THR A 588 -14.98 11.83 -20.60
C THR A 588 -15.10 12.68 -19.35
N TYR A 589 -16.17 12.50 -18.60
CA TYR A 589 -16.36 13.16 -17.30
C TYR A 589 -17.03 12.19 -16.32
N GLY A 590 -16.86 12.45 -15.05
CA GLY A 590 -17.43 11.60 -14.03
C GLY A 590 -17.35 12.21 -12.64
N THR A 591 -17.88 11.44 -11.69
CA THR A 591 -17.85 11.74 -10.26
C THR A 591 -17.55 10.48 -9.48
N ALA A 592 -16.84 10.65 -8.37
CA ALA A 592 -16.59 9.59 -7.41
C ALA A 592 -16.84 10.11 -6.00
N TYR A 593 -17.56 9.33 -5.20
CA TYR A 593 -17.75 9.59 -3.78
C TYR A 593 -17.14 8.46 -2.97
N ARG A 594 -16.25 8.82 -2.05
CA ARG A 594 -15.63 7.92 -1.08
C ARG A 594 -16.15 8.24 0.31
N TYR A 595 -16.48 7.21 1.09
CA TYR A 595 -16.83 7.37 2.49
C TYR A 595 -16.05 6.37 3.34
N VAL A 596 -15.49 6.87 4.43
CA VAL A 596 -14.80 6.06 5.47
C VAL A 596 -15.69 6.13 6.72
N GLY A 597 -16.17 4.98 7.16
CA GLY A 597 -16.94 4.86 8.40
C GLY A 597 -16.11 5.23 9.63
N GLY A 598 -16.77 5.66 10.66
CA GLY A 598 -16.13 5.88 11.95
C GLY A 598 -15.74 4.57 12.65
N TYR A 599 -15.18 4.72 13.84
CA TYR A 599 -14.97 3.63 14.79
C TYR A 599 -15.22 4.15 16.20
N ASP A 600 -15.51 3.22 17.13
CA ASP A 600 -15.71 3.50 18.55
C ASP A 600 -14.96 2.42 19.35
N ASP A 601 -13.77 2.79 19.82
CA ASP A 601 -12.91 1.94 20.62
C ASP A 601 -13.25 2.17 22.11
N PRO A 602 -13.75 1.16 22.82
CA PRO A 602 -14.03 1.27 24.24
C PRO A 602 -12.74 1.47 25.03
N MET A 603 -12.90 1.85 26.30
CA MET A 603 -11.77 2.03 27.21
C MET A 603 -10.85 0.82 27.24
N ASP A 604 -9.58 1.07 26.98
CA ASP A 604 -8.51 0.07 26.99
C ASP A 604 -7.84 -0.08 28.37
N GLU A 605 -6.75 -0.85 28.41
CA GLU A 605 -5.96 -1.14 29.61
C GLU A 605 -5.23 0.10 30.16
N ASN A 606 -5.06 1.15 29.33
CA ASN A 606 -4.48 2.42 29.72
C ASN A 606 -5.52 3.42 30.22
N GLY A 607 -6.80 3.01 30.27
CA GLY A 607 -7.90 3.91 30.60
C GLY A 607 -8.28 4.87 29.47
N ILE A 608 -7.96 4.53 28.21
CA ILE A 608 -8.19 5.37 27.03
C ILE A 608 -9.32 4.77 26.19
N ALA A 609 -10.34 5.56 25.90
CA ALA A 609 -11.34 5.26 24.87
C ALA A 609 -11.19 6.24 23.71
N GLU A 610 -11.25 5.76 22.47
CA GLU A 610 -11.10 6.60 21.27
C GLU A 610 -12.25 6.35 20.29
N SER A 611 -12.78 7.41 19.72
CA SER A 611 -13.75 7.32 18.65
C SER A 611 -13.40 8.29 17.51
N GLN A 612 -13.70 7.90 16.28
CA GLN A 612 -13.54 8.75 15.11
C GLN A 612 -14.86 8.82 14.35
N LYS A 613 -15.28 10.04 13.98
CA LYS A 613 -16.44 10.20 13.11
C LYS A 613 -16.15 9.74 11.70
N GLY A 614 -17.16 9.17 11.03
CA GLY A 614 -17.05 8.88 9.61
C GLY A 614 -16.96 10.17 8.78
N TYR A 615 -16.24 10.10 7.64
CA TYR A 615 -16.07 11.24 6.74
C TYR A 615 -16.14 10.78 5.27
N GLY A 616 -16.45 11.74 4.39
CA GLY A 616 -16.57 11.47 2.97
C GLY A 616 -15.95 12.54 2.10
N THR A 617 -15.50 12.14 0.91
CA THR A 617 -14.94 13.02 -0.13
C THR A 617 -15.70 12.86 -1.44
N LEU A 618 -16.02 13.97 -2.09
CA LEU A 618 -16.64 14.01 -3.42
C LEU A 618 -15.66 14.60 -4.41
N ASP A 619 -15.42 13.87 -5.49
CA ASP A 619 -14.54 14.28 -6.57
C ASP A 619 -15.31 14.38 -7.89
N LEU A 620 -14.97 15.37 -8.70
CA LEU A 620 -15.42 15.49 -10.08
C LEU A 620 -14.21 15.55 -11.01
N TYR A 621 -14.32 14.94 -12.16
CA TYR A 621 -13.29 14.99 -13.18
C TYR A 621 -13.86 15.12 -14.58
N ALA A 622 -13.10 15.77 -15.46
CA ALA A 622 -13.38 15.80 -16.88
C ALA A 622 -12.07 15.80 -17.66
N SER A 623 -12.04 15.08 -18.78
CA SER A 623 -10.91 15.06 -19.68
C SER A 623 -11.38 15.08 -21.12
N LYS A 624 -10.72 15.88 -21.96
CA LYS A 624 -11.04 16.04 -23.37
C LYS A 624 -9.81 15.81 -24.23
N ARG A 625 -9.92 14.92 -25.19
CA ARG A 625 -8.91 14.80 -26.25
C ARG A 625 -9.12 15.94 -27.26
N LEU A 626 -8.16 16.87 -27.32
CA LEU A 626 -8.22 18.05 -28.17
C LEU A 626 -8.00 17.68 -29.65
N ASP A 627 -6.99 16.85 -29.89
CA ASP A 627 -6.64 16.29 -31.20
C ASP A 627 -6.04 14.88 -31.07
N SER A 628 -5.24 14.43 -32.04
CA SER A 628 -4.55 13.13 -31.99
C SER A 628 -3.42 13.08 -30.97
N THR A 629 -2.85 14.25 -30.62
CA THR A 629 -1.65 14.43 -29.79
C THR A 629 -2.01 14.88 -28.38
N PHE A 630 -2.92 15.86 -28.23
CA PHE A 630 -3.17 16.52 -26.96
C PHE A 630 -4.46 16.10 -26.27
N LYS A 631 -4.38 15.92 -24.95
CA LYS A 631 -5.48 15.69 -24.02
C LYS A 631 -5.41 16.71 -22.89
N ALA A 632 -6.50 17.40 -22.60
CA ALA A 632 -6.64 18.29 -21.45
C ALA A 632 -7.58 17.69 -20.41
N GLY A 633 -7.33 17.96 -19.13
CA GLY A 633 -8.15 17.48 -18.02
C GLY A 633 -8.33 18.52 -16.93
N VAL A 634 -9.40 18.40 -16.17
CA VAL A 634 -9.66 19.11 -14.92
C VAL A 634 -10.16 18.15 -13.88
N ASN A 635 -9.64 18.25 -12.66
CA ASN A 635 -10.03 17.45 -11.50
C ASN A 635 -10.35 18.39 -10.35
N LEU A 636 -11.53 18.24 -9.78
CA LEU A 636 -11.99 18.90 -8.57
C LEU A 636 -12.06 17.84 -7.49
N LYS A 637 -11.15 17.87 -6.53
CA LYS A 637 -11.03 16.85 -5.48
C LYS A 637 -11.54 17.39 -4.15
N ASN A 638 -12.16 16.51 -3.40
CA ASN A 638 -12.71 16.81 -2.06
C ASN A 638 -13.63 18.03 -2.03
N LEU A 639 -14.58 18.12 -2.98
CA LEU A 639 -15.49 19.29 -3.13
C LEU A 639 -16.32 19.58 -1.89
N THR A 640 -16.54 18.59 -1.04
CA THR A 640 -17.34 18.75 0.18
C THR A 640 -16.58 19.42 1.32
N GLY A 641 -15.24 19.52 1.19
CA GLY A 641 -14.38 19.76 2.35
C GLY A 641 -14.52 18.60 3.36
N THR A 642 -13.45 18.15 3.92
CA THR A 642 -13.52 17.02 4.87
C THR A 642 -12.88 17.41 6.18
N THR A 643 -13.59 17.19 7.29
CA THR A 643 -13.03 17.27 8.65
C THR A 643 -12.96 15.88 9.24
N ILE A 644 -11.76 15.46 9.61
CA ILE A 644 -11.54 14.22 10.38
C ILE A 644 -11.58 14.61 11.85
N GLU A 645 -12.60 14.13 12.57
CA GLU A 645 -12.76 14.40 14.00
C GLU A 645 -12.54 13.11 14.80
N THR A 646 -11.55 13.16 15.70
CA THR A 646 -11.22 12.07 16.63
C THR A 646 -11.45 12.57 18.05
N THR A 647 -12.15 11.78 18.86
CA THR A 647 -12.40 12.06 20.28
C THR A 647 -11.70 11.01 21.12
N THR A 648 -10.81 11.45 22.00
CA THR A 648 -10.11 10.62 22.98
C THR A 648 -10.62 10.96 24.38
N LYS A 649 -11.05 9.95 25.11
CA LYS A 649 -11.48 10.08 26.52
C LYS A 649 -10.53 9.32 27.42
N ARG A 650 -10.08 9.96 28.49
CA ARG A 650 -9.18 9.36 29.46
C ARG A 650 -9.83 9.19 30.81
N TYR A 651 -9.61 8.02 31.39
CA TYR A 651 -10.22 7.61 32.67
C TYR A 651 -9.12 7.27 33.67
N THR A 652 -9.23 7.77 34.88
CA THR A 652 -8.39 7.39 36.02
C THR A 652 -9.27 6.79 37.09
N SER A 653 -8.95 5.55 37.51
CA SER A 653 -9.74 4.82 38.50
C SER A 653 -11.23 4.73 38.12
N GLY A 654 -11.56 4.63 36.82
CA GLY A 654 -12.91 4.55 36.30
C GLY A 654 -13.67 5.87 36.19
N SER A 655 -13.07 7.00 36.59
CA SER A 655 -13.63 8.34 36.42
C SER A 655 -13.08 9.02 35.20
N LEU A 656 -13.91 9.65 34.37
CA LEU A 656 -13.51 10.48 33.25
C LEU A 656 -12.74 11.70 33.78
N VAL A 657 -11.51 11.87 33.35
CA VAL A 657 -10.65 12.97 33.78
C VAL A 657 -10.34 13.95 32.65
N GLU A 658 -10.37 13.48 31.39
CA GLU A 658 -10.09 14.32 30.22
C GLU A 658 -10.91 13.88 29.00
N THR A 659 -11.34 14.87 28.22
CA THR A 659 -11.88 14.66 26.86
C THR A 659 -11.08 15.52 25.90
N GLN A 660 -10.41 14.89 24.93
CA GLN A 660 -9.71 15.57 23.86
C GLN A 660 -10.46 15.37 22.54
N ILE A 661 -10.65 16.44 21.77
CA ILE A 661 -11.27 16.41 20.44
C ILE A 661 -10.28 17.01 19.45
N ASP A 662 -9.77 16.20 18.55
CA ASP A 662 -8.88 16.60 17.47
C ASP A 662 -9.65 16.75 16.17
N ARG A 663 -9.45 17.85 15.46
CA ARG A 663 -10.03 18.13 14.14
C ARG A 663 -8.94 18.48 13.15
N GLU A 664 -8.96 17.78 12.04
CA GLU A 664 -8.08 18.03 10.88
C GLU A 664 -8.96 18.35 9.67
N ASN A 665 -8.73 19.49 9.07
CA ASN A 665 -9.47 19.92 7.90
C ASN A 665 -8.67 19.62 6.63
N SER A 666 -9.35 19.07 5.64
CA SER A 666 -8.83 18.88 4.29
C SER A 666 -9.71 19.67 3.32
N GLU A 667 -9.11 20.66 2.67
CA GLU A 667 -9.79 21.60 1.81
C GLU A 667 -9.97 21.04 0.38
N PRO A 668 -10.96 21.55 -0.38
CA PRO A 668 -11.10 21.28 -1.80
C PRO A 668 -9.88 21.73 -2.59
N HIS A 669 -9.57 21.00 -3.66
CA HIS A 669 -8.52 21.42 -4.58
C HIS A 669 -8.90 21.19 -6.05
N ILE A 670 -8.30 22.00 -6.91
CA ILE A 670 -8.50 21.95 -8.35
C ILE A 670 -7.17 21.70 -9.04
N LEU A 671 -7.17 20.76 -9.99
CA LEU A 671 -6.01 20.41 -10.81
C LEU A 671 -6.38 20.50 -12.29
N PHE A 672 -5.48 21.08 -13.08
CA PHE A 672 -5.55 21.11 -14.53
C PHE A 672 -4.40 20.30 -15.10
N THR A 673 -4.67 19.50 -16.12
CA THR A 673 -3.67 18.68 -16.79
C THR A 673 -3.65 18.96 -18.29
N LEU A 674 -2.45 18.98 -18.87
CA LEU A 674 -2.24 18.95 -20.30
C LEU A 674 -1.23 17.84 -20.62
N GLU A 675 -1.65 16.88 -21.42
CA GLU A 675 -0.84 15.76 -21.85
C GLU A 675 -0.67 15.77 -23.36
N GLY A 676 0.56 15.55 -23.82
CA GLY A 676 0.89 15.33 -25.22
C GLY A 676 1.48 13.94 -25.43
N ARG A 677 1.11 13.27 -26.52
CA ARG A 677 1.64 11.96 -26.94
C ARG A 677 2.03 11.99 -28.41
N TRP A 678 3.30 11.63 -28.71
CA TRP A 678 3.89 11.60 -30.04
C TRP A 678 4.45 10.23 -30.40
#